data_a7309e9586064afc67b77400ca81fa53
#
_entry.id   a7309e9586064afc67b77400ca81fa53
#
_cell.length_a   1.000
_cell.length_b   1.000
_cell.length_c   1.000
_cell.angle_alpha   90.00
_cell.angle_beta   90.00
_cell.angle_gamma   90.00
#
_symmetry.space_group_name_H-M   'P 1'
#
loop_
_entity.id
_entity.type
_entity.pdbx_description
1 polymer ?
#
loop_
_entity_poly.entity_id
_entity_poly.type
_entity_poly.pdbx_seq_one_letter_code
_entity_poly.pdbx_strand_id
1 'polypeptide(L)'
;MDNAPKVILSNGYLEALVALPKEAQGKALECVNKFRNDPQLPGLNLEHINTWFDPKIFSLRVNQNYRIILHKDGDYCTLLYVDKHDAAYSWAERRTAAVNEKTGDFQLYVVKEQDVELSSPLSKPTEALFGAYTDEQLTAIGLPPRQLPMVRNFFSADDFHASRQDFPDGAYEALDWLVSGRSYDEVVKELNEIASVNDKPARTIEESLKQAQTQRSFYVPQSEEELSQAHLAPLEAWRVFLHPSQRILVTRKTKGPVRVTGGAGTGKTVVAMHRARKLAADLIEQGRTDEKILFTTFTTNLVTDIRQNLKKICTREELLHIEVDNLDRWVGEYLKNNRYEYRIVYGDELDAAWQEVVGLSGDDTFDAQFCKEEWSKVVCANAAYTKEAYLRASRSGRGTPLDRKQKFKVWEIFEEYKDYMDRKGMRDAEMAMDECCALLQEHHESGLYSSVVVDEGQDFSASAWRLLRAIAGDERQDDLFIVADAHQRIYQHKVVLSRCGVNVRGKRSAILRINYRTTEETRNFAMSVLKGCVFDDLDGSIDKEECRSLTHGLVPYVRQFSNFEAEVNWIAGTIRSLTDTVMNNICIVLRTNKQCAEYKKKLEAAGIACFEVKRSSSDDPMKIGVRIATLHRVKGLEFEYVFIAGASDDKLPHENALKNKEGLALEESITAERCLLYVALTRAKKRAYVTSNGKLSRFVKANYQETSEVRA
;
A
#
# COMPACT_ATOMS: atom_id res chain seq x y z
N MET A 1 4.81 -23.75 -38.65
CA MET A 1 4.02 -22.76 -37.86
C MET A 1 4.89 -22.05 -36.78
N ASP A 2 6.21 -21.82 -37.08
CA ASP A 2 7.18 -21.35 -36.07
C ASP A 2 7.60 -19.88 -36.23
N ASN A 3 6.74 -19.01 -36.78
CA ASN A 3 7.11 -17.61 -37.07
C ASN A 3 6.14 -16.57 -36.44
N ALA A 4 5.40 -16.93 -35.42
CA ALA A 4 4.57 -15.96 -34.70
C ALA A 4 5.45 -15.11 -33.78
N PRO A 5 5.33 -13.76 -33.80
CA PRO A 5 6.14 -12.90 -32.95
C PRO A 5 5.87 -13.17 -31.46
N LYS A 6 6.96 -13.27 -30.71
CA LYS A 6 6.92 -13.38 -29.22
C LYS A 6 6.68 -11.99 -28.64
N VAL A 7 5.44 -11.73 -28.23
CA VAL A 7 5.05 -10.42 -27.69
C VAL A 7 5.46 -10.31 -26.24
N ILE A 8 6.16 -9.22 -25.93
CA ILE A 8 6.58 -8.82 -24.57
C ILE A 8 5.88 -7.51 -24.24
N LEU A 9 5.41 -7.37 -23.01
CA LEU A 9 4.77 -6.15 -22.54
C LEU A 9 5.71 -5.41 -21.58
N SER A 10 6.00 -4.13 -21.85
CA SER A 10 6.70 -3.29 -20.87
C SER A 10 5.71 -2.72 -19.83
N ASN A 11 6.22 -2.38 -18.66
CA ASN A 11 5.44 -1.65 -17.66
C ASN A 11 4.89 -0.34 -18.25
N GLY A 12 5.71 0.41 -18.98
CA GLY A 12 5.30 1.66 -19.63
C GLY A 12 4.16 1.49 -20.63
N TYR A 13 4.12 0.38 -21.38
CA TYR A 13 2.99 0.05 -22.25
C TYR A 13 1.71 -0.21 -21.46
N LEU A 14 1.81 -1.01 -20.41
CA LEU A 14 0.64 -1.34 -19.56
C LEU A 14 0.09 -0.10 -18.85
N GLU A 15 0.97 0.76 -18.34
CA GLU A 15 0.61 2.04 -17.73
C GLU A 15 -0.13 2.96 -18.72
N ALA A 16 0.43 3.12 -19.91
CA ALA A 16 -0.17 3.93 -20.96
C ALA A 16 -1.51 3.37 -21.45
N LEU A 17 -1.60 2.04 -21.58
CA LEU A 17 -2.84 1.36 -21.98
C LEU A 17 -4.00 1.61 -21.01
N VAL A 18 -3.71 1.54 -19.70
CA VAL A 18 -4.72 1.78 -18.64
C VAL A 18 -5.22 3.24 -18.67
N ALA A 19 -4.39 4.18 -19.06
CA ALA A 19 -4.77 5.59 -19.19
C ALA A 19 -5.70 5.87 -20.39
N LEU A 20 -5.83 4.94 -21.35
CA LEU A 20 -6.70 5.09 -22.50
C LEU A 20 -8.19 4.88 -22.14
N PRO A 21 -9.13 5.46 -22.91
CA PRO A 21 -10.54 5.11 -22.84
C PRO A 21 -10.77 3.61 -23.08
N LYS A 22 -11.75 3.01 -22.41
CA LYS A 22 -12.06 1.56 -22.50
C LYS A 22 -12.22 1.04 -23.94
N GLU A 23 -12.85 1.81 -24.81
CA GLU A 23 -12.98 1.46 -26.22
C GLU A 23 -11.63 1.38 -26.94
N ALA A 24 -10.70 2.29 -26.62
CA ALA A 24 -9.35 2.28 -27.19
C ALA A 24 -8.52 1.12 -26.65
N GLN A 25 -8.67 0.74 -25.38
CA GLN A 25 -8.05 -0.44 -24.79
C GLN A 25 -8.47 -1.72 -25.52
N GLY A 26 -9.77 -1.90 -25.77
CA GLY A 26 -10.29 -3.06 -26.53
C GLY A 26 -9.72 -3.11 -27.97
N LYS A 27 -9.64 -1.98 -28.66
CA LYS A 27 -9.04 -1.89 -30.00
C LYS A 27 -7.53 -2.15 -30.00
N ALA A 28 -6.83 -1.74 -28.94
CA ALA A 28 -5.40 -2.05 -28.77
C ALA A 28 -5.18 -3.57 -28.63
N LEU A 29 -5.97 -4.27 -27.83
CA LEU A 29 -5.90 -5.73 -27.72
C LEU A 29 -6.17 -6.41 -29.05
N GLU A 30 -7.25 -6.01 -29.75
CA GLU A 30 -7.57 -6.56 -31.07
C GLU A 30 -6.42 -6.36 -32.07
N CYS A 31 -5.78 -5.20 -32.03
CA CYS A 31 -4.59 -4.88 -32.84
C CYS A 31 -3.42 -5.80 -32.51
N VAL A 32 -3.11 -6.02 -31.24
CA VAL A 32 -2.02 -6.89 -30.79
C VAL A 32 -2.30 -8.35 -31.18
N ASN A 33 -3.52 -8.83 -31.04
CA ASN A 33 -3.90 -10.18 -31.46
C ASN A 33 -3.76 -10.36 -32.99
N LYS A 34 -4.20 -9.37 -33.77
CA LYS A 34 -3.98 -9.39 -35.25
C LYS A 34 -2.51 -9.43 -35.59
N PHE A 35 -1.69 -8.63 -34.92
CA PHE A 35 -0.24 -8.59 -35.11
C PHE A 35 0.44 -9.92 -34.78
N ARG A 36 0.03 -10.60 -33.70
CA ARG A 36 0.57 -11.92 -33.35
C ARG A 36 0.21 -12.98 -34.39
N ASN A 37 -0.98 -12.94 -34.96
CA ASN A 37 -1.45 -13.93 -35.93
C ASN A 37 -0.88 -13.69 -37.30
N ASP A 38 -0.77 -12.43 -37.74
CA ASP A 38 -0.18 -12.04 -39.04
C ASP A 38 0.47 -10.64 -38.94
N PRO A 39 1.78 -10.55 -38.66
CA PRO A 39 2.47 -9.27 -38.56
C PRO A 39 2.49 -8.45 -39.86
N GLN A 40 2.20 -9.09 -41.01
CA GLN A 40 2.22 -8.43 -42.33
C GLN A 40 0.84 -7.95 -42.77
N LEU A 41 -0.17 -8.06 -41.92
CA LEU A 41 -1.54 -7.65 -42.25
C LEU A 41 -1.58 -6.15 -42.62
N PRO A 42 -2.01 -5.78 -43.84
CA PRO A 42 -1.93 -4.39 -44.33
C PRO A 42 -2.60 -3.35 -43.45
N GLY A 43 -3.64 -3.77 -42.70
CA GLY A 43 -4.40 -2.89 -41.79
C GLY A 43 -3.62 -2.49 -40.54
N LEU A 44 -2.55 -3.17 -40.16
CA LEU A 44 -1.74 -2.90 -39.00
C LEU A 44 -0.76 -1.75 -39.22
N ASN A 45 -0.37 -1.50 -40.44
CA ASN A 45 0.55 -0.42 -40.85
C ASN A 45 1.77 -0.35 -39.90
N LEU A 46 2.51 -1.47 -39.83
CA LEU A 46 3.75 -1.54 -39.05
C LEU A 46 4.81 -0.71 -39.78
N GLU A 47 5.20 0.43 -39.21
CA GLU A 47 6.12 1.36 -39.84
C GLU A 47 7.24 1.81 -38.89
N HIS A 48 8.42 2.03 -39.46
CA HIS A 48 9.53 2.69 -38.78
C HIS A 48 9.62 4.13 -39.28
N ILE A 49 9.83 5.07 -38.35
CA ILE A 49 9.99 6.49 -38.69
C ILE A 49 11.48 6.82 -38.70
N ASN A 50 11.98 7.22 -39.87
CA ASN A 50 13.41 7.45 -40.11
C ASN A 50 14.04 8.53 -39.21
N THR A 51 13.25 9.40 -38.59
CA THR A 51 13.72 10.43 -37.65
C THR A 51 13.91 9.91 -36.23
N TRP A 52 13.46 8.67 -35.93
CA TRP A 52 13.63 8.09 -34.61
C TRP A 52 15.06 7.60 -34.39
N PHE A 53 15.53 7.76 -33.16
CA PHE A 53 16.89 7.41 -32.78
C PHE A 53 17.19 5.91 -32.95
N ASP A 54 16.26 5.04 -32.57
CA ASP A 54 16.43 3.59 -32.60
C ASP A 54 15.75 2.96 -33.82
N PRO A 55 16.53 2.36 -34.79
CA PRO A 55 15.95 1.75 -35.96
C PRO A 55 15.13 0.47 -35.69
N LYS A 56 15.19 -0.07 -34.48
CA LYS A 56 14.38 -1.22 -34.04
C LYS A 56 13.03 -0.81 -33.43
N ILE A 57 12.74 0.48 -33.30
CA ILE A 57 11.46 0.97 -32.82
C ILE A 57 10.51 1.18 -34.01
N PHE A 58 9.29 0.65 -33.85
CA PHE A 58 8.23 0.67 -34.85
C PHE A 58 6.93 1.20 -34.24
N SER A 59 6.09 1.75 -35.11
CA SER A 59 4.71 2.12 -34.82
C SER A 59 3.74 1.10 -35.40
N LEU A 60 2.74 0.70 -34.61
CA LEU A 60 1.65 -0.18 -35.02
C LEU A 60 0.33 0.57 -34.91
N ARG A 61 -0.46 0.59 -35.99
CA ARG A 61 -1.71 1.35 -36.06
C ARG A 61 -2.86 0.62 -35.36
N VAL A 62 -3.34 1.17 -34.25
CA VAL A 62 -4.53 0.67 -33.53
C VAL A 62 -5.81 1.10 -34.28
N ASN A 63 -5.92 2.40 -34.59
CA ASN A 63 -7.00 3.02 -35.36
C ASN A 63 -6.53 4.35 -35.94
N GLN A 64 -7.45 5.24 -36.35
CA GLN A 64 -7.08 6.56 -36.90
C GLN A 64 -6.32 7.42 -35.87
N ASN A 65 -6.64 7.30 -34.58
CA ASN A 65 -6.16 8.20 -33.54
C ASN A 65 -5.01 7.63 -32.69
N TYR A 66 -4.90 6.29 -32.51
CA TYR A 66 -3.99 5.66 -31.55
C TYR A 66 -2.93 4.83 -32.22
N ARG A 67 -1.72 4.84 -31.64
CA ARG A 67 -0.56 4.05 -32.06
C ARG A 67 0.04 3.30 -30.89
N ILE A 68 0.47 2.05 -31.14
CA ILE A 68 1.33 1.30 -30.24
C ILE A 68 2.76 1.45 -30.72
N ILE A 69 3.67 1.79 -29.83
CA ILE A 69 5.10 1.80 -30.09
C ILE A 69 5.68 0.47 -29.61
N LEU A 70 6.45 -0.18 -30.44
CA LEU A 70 7.09 -1.45 -30.12
C LEU A 70 8.57 -1.48 -30.57
N HIS A 71 9.38 -2.24 -29.86
CA HIS A 71 10.74 -2.58 -30.25
C HIS A 71 10.74 -3.99 -30.83
N LYS A 72 11.33 -4.15 -32.02
CA LYS A 72 11.40 -5.44 -32.72
C LYS A 72 12.85 -5.88 -32.87
N ASP A 73 13.18 -7.05 -32.33
CA ASP A 73 14.49 -7.69 -32.48
C ASP A 73 14.32 -9.18 -32.76
N GLY A 74 14.50 -9.56 -34.00
CA GLY A 74 14.18 -10.90 -34.50
C GLY A 74 12.70 -11.22 -34.31
N ASP A 75 12.41 -12.33 -33.63
CA ASP A 75 11.05 -12.77 -33.32
C ASP A 75 10.46 -12.10 -32.05
N TYR A 76 11.27 -11.36 -31.31
CA TYR A 76 10.86 -10.67 -30.10
C TYR A 76 10.29 -9.28 -30.42
N CYS A 77 9.04 -9.04 -30.00
CA CYS A 77 8.35 -7.79 -30.20
C CYS A 77 7.90 -7.24 -28.83
N THR A 78 8.61 -6.24 -28.32
CA THR A 78 8.32 -5.62 -27.02
C THR A 78 7.43 -4.42 -27.22
N LEU A 79 6.20 -4.45 -26.71
CA LEU A 79 5.28 -3.31 -26.68
C LEU A 79 5.77 -2.33 -25.61
N LEU A 80 6.07 -1.09 -26.01
CA LEU A 80 6.73 -0.10 -25.16
C LEU A 80 5.79 0.98 -24.66
N TYR A 81 4.86 1.44 -25.53
CA TYR A 81 3.97 2.56 -25.23
C TYR A 81 2.73 2.55 -26.12
N VAL A 82 1.66 3.19 -25.71
CA VAL A 82 0.45 3.39 -26.52
C VAL A 82 -0.22 4.71 -26.17
N ASP A 83 -0.49 5.55 -27.19
CA ASP A 83 -1.19 6.82 -27.02
C ASP A 83 -1.73 7.31 -28.37
N LYS A 84 -2.30 8.55 -28.36
CA LYS A 84 -2.65 9.25 -29.60
C LYS A 84 -1.42 9.41 -30.49
N HIS A 85 -1.66 9.45 -31.81
CA HIS A 85 -0.62 9.46 -32.83
C HIS A 85 0.56 10.38 -32.49
N ASP A 86 0.31 11.69 -32.27
CA ASP A 86 1.37 12.67 -32.07
C ASP A 86 2.12 12.46 -30.75
N ALA A 87 1.41 12.10 -29.70
CA ALA A 87 2.01 11.80 -28.40
C ALA A 87 2.87 10.54 -28.44
N ALA A 88 2.41 9.48 -29.11
CA ALA A 88 3.16 8.23 -29.26
C ALA A 88 4.45 8.45 -30.10
N TYR A 89 4.37 9.25 -31.16
CA TYR A 89 5.53 9.54 -32.01
C TYR A 89 6.57 10.39 -31.27
N SER A 90 6.13 11.46 -30.60
CA SER A 90 7.02 12.27 -29.76
C SER A 90 7.66 11.47 -28.64
N TRP A 91 6.91 10.52 -28.03
CA TRP A 91 7.45 9.63 -27.02
C TRP A 91 8.58 8.73 -27.57
N ALA A 92 8.45 8.23 -28.78
CA ALA A 92 9.40 7.29 -29.40
C ALA A 92 10.68 7.96 -29.91
N GLU A 93 10.65 9.23 -30.26
CA GLU A 93 11.67 9.95 -31.04
C GLU A 93 13.09 9.78 -30.49
N ARG A 94 13.27 9.84 -29.19
CA ARG A 94 14.58 9.82 -28.52
C ARG A 94 14.77 8.60 -27.59
N ARG A 95 13.95 7.56 -27.75
CA ARG A 95 14.04 6.34 -26.93
C ARG A 95 14.76 5.21 -27.66
N THR A 96 15.40 4.37 -26.88
CA THR A 96 16.02 3.14 -27.34
C THR A 96 15.77 2.03 -26.34
N ALA A 97 15.71 0.80 -26.82
CA ALA A 97 15.67 -0.39 -25.99
C ALA A 97 16.80 -1.33 -26.34
N ALA A 98 17.63 -1.68 -25.36
CA ALA A 98 18.81 -2.49 -25.57
C ALA A 98 19.15 -3.35 -24.36
N VAL A 99 19.90 -4.43 -24.58
CA VAL A 99 20.50 -5.21 -23.49
C VAL A 99 21.74 -4.47 -23.00
N ASN A 100 21.82 -4.23 -21.69
CA ASN A 100 22.97 -3.60 -21.07
C ASN A 100 24.15 -4.58 -21.05
N GLU A 101 25.29 -4.18 -21.64
CA GLU A 101 26.47 -5.05 -21.81
C GLU A 101 27.10 -5.48 -20.46
N LYS A 102 26.95 -4.68 -19.40
CA LYS A 102 27.54 -4.95 -18.08
C LYS A 102 26.63 -5.77 -17.17
N THR A 103 25.34 -5.42 -17.11
CA THR A 103 24.38 -6.10 -16.24
C THR A 103 23.60 -7.20 -16.94
N GLY A 104 23.53 -7.17 -18.28
CA GLY A 104 22.75 -8.11 -19.09
C GLY A 104 21.24 -7.83 -19.07
N ASP A 105 20.77 -6.77 -18.44
CA ASP A 105 19.35 -6.43 -18.38
C ASP A 105 18.88 -5.79 -19.68
N PHE A 106 17.68 -6.15 -20.13
CA PHE A 106 17.01 -5.42 -21.21
C PHE A 106 16.43 -4.13 -20.65
N GLN A 107 16.79 -3.00 -21.24
CA GLN A 107 16.53 -1.67 -20.70
C GLN A 107 15.90 -0.76 -21.76
N LEU A 108 14.92 0.06 -21.35
CA LEU A 108 14.32 1.13 -22.14
C LEU A 108 14.74 2.48 -21.53
N TYR A 109 15.27 3.40 -22.32
CA TYR A 109 15.73 4.70 -21.84
C TYR A 109 15.76 5.78 -22.91
N VAL A 110 15.87 7.04 -22.49
CA VAL A 110 15.99 8.21 -23.38
C VAL A 110 17.45 8.50 -23.67
N VAL A 111 17.75 8.81 -24.93
CA VAL A 111 19.05 9.31 -25.38
C VAL A 111 18.90 10.80 -25.67
N LYS A 112 19.58 11.66 -24.90
CA LYS A 112 19.65 13.11 -25.17
C LYS A 112 20.97 13.39 -25.89
N GLU A 113 20.91 13.91 -27.11
CA GLU A 113 22.04 14.54 -27.76
C GLU A 113 22.42 15.79 -26.98
N GLN A 114 23.72 16.05 -26.81
CA GLN A 114 24.21 17.24 -26.14
C GLN A 114 23.94 18.47 -27.04
N ASP A 115 22.84 19.15 -26.80
CA ASP A 115 22.79 20.59 -27.11
C ASP A 115 23.51 21.30 -25.97
N VAL A 116 24.79 21.61 -26.21
CA VAL A 116 25.58 22.49 -25.33
C VAL A 116 25.11 23.92 -25.59
N GLU A 117 23.95 24.30 -25.07
CA GLU A 117 23.68 25.70 -24.82
C GLU A 117 24.33 26.08 -23.50
N LEU A 118 25.47 26.75 -23.64
CA LEU A 118 26.14 27.51 -22.59
C LEU A 118 25.21 28.65 -22.15
N SER A 119 24.28 28.36 -21.26
CA SER A 119 23.60 29.43 -20.50
C SER A 119 24.59 29.99 -19.49
N SER A 120 24.78 31.29 -19.57
CA SER A 120 25.70 32.10 -18.77
C SER A 120 25.63 31.87 -17.26
N PRO A 121 26.76 31.99 -16.53
CA PRO A 121 26.86 31.64 -15.14
C PRO A 121 26.30 32.74 -14.25
N LEU A 122 25.15 32.52 -13.68
CA LEU A 122 24.70 33.19 -12.47
C LEU A 122 24.70 32.18 -11.33
N SER A 123 25.67 32.36 -10.42
CA SER A 123 25.93 31.59 -9.19
C SER A 123 26.28 30.10 -9.39
N LYS A 124 27.55 29.76 -9.10
CA LYS A 124 28.06 28.40 -9.02
C LYS A 124 27.23 27.59 -8.03
N PRO A 125 26.58 26.50 -8.44
CA PRO A 125 26.23 25.46 -7.50
C PRO A 125 27.44 24.54 -7.33
N THR A 126 27.68 24.18 -6.13
CA THR A 126 28.30 23.03 -5.53
C THR A 126 28.30 21.78 -6.42
N GLU A 127 29.25 20.90 -6.23
CA GLU A 127 29.52 19.62 -6.89
C GLU A 127 28.30 18.93 -7.54
N ALA A 128 28.49 18.40 -8.75
CA ALA A 128 27.45 17.59 -9.43
C ALA A 128 26.98 16.45 -8.51
N LEU A 129 25.67 16.18 -8.49
CA LEU A 129 25.01 15.23 -7.58
C LEU A 129 25.67 13.83 -7.57
N PHE A 130 26.18 13.39 -8.71
CA PHE A 130 26.88 12.11 -8.89
C PHE A 130 28.40 12.30 -9.15
N GLY A 131 28.97 13.47 -8.83
CA GLY A 131 30.37 13.81 -9.09
C GLY A 131 31.37 12.93 -8.33
N ALA A 132 30.98 12.38 -7.20
CA ALA A 132 31.81 11.52 -6.36
C ALA A 132 32.02 10.10 -6.95
N TYR A 133 31.23 9.67 -7.94
CA TYR A 133 31.27 8.32 -8.50
C TYR A 133 31.94 8.31 -9.88
N THR A 134 32.74 7.27 -10.18
CA THR A 134 33.34 7.11 -11.50
C THR A 134 32.32 6.61 -12.53
N ASP A 135 32.64 6.74 -13.83
CA ASP A 135 31.78 6.23 -14.91
C ASP A 135 31.63 4.71 -14.83
N GLU A 136 32.72 4.02 -14.42
CA GLU A 136 32.70 2.57 -14.21
C GLU A 136 31.73 2.19 -13.06
N GLN A 137 31.75 2.94 -11.98
CA GLN A 137 30.84 2.72 -10.84
C GLN A 137 29.38 2.93 -11.25
N LEU A 138 29.07 4.03 -11.94
CA LEU A 138 27.71 4.32 -12.40
C LEU A 138 27.20 3.29 -13.40
N THR A 139 28.05 2.83 -14.33
CA THR A 139 27.66 1.79 -15.29
C THR A 139 27.55 0.41 -14.65
N ALA A 140 28.32 0.10 -13.60
CA ALA A 140 28.24 -1.15 -12.87
C ALA A 140 26.92 -1.31 -12.10
N ILE A 141 26.27 -0.21 -11.69
CA ILE A 141 24.95 -0.22 -11.07
C ILE A 141 23.78 -0.18 -12.07
N GLY A 142 24.06 -0.43 -13.37
CA GLY A 142 23.05 -0.58 -14.41
C GLY A 142 22.79 0.66 -15.26
N LEU A 143 23.49 1.78 -15.05
CA LEU A 143 23.32 2.96 -15.90
C LEU A 143 23.82 2.68 -17.33
N PRO A 144 23.02 2.90 -18.38
CA PRO A 144 23.50 2.83 -19.76
C PRO A 144 24.63 3.84 -19.99
N PRO A 145 25.75 3.45 -20.65
CA PRO A 145 26.85 4.35 -20.91
C PRO A 145 26.46 5.66 -21.63
N ARG A 146 25.43 5.58 -22.50
CA ARG A 146 24.88 6.73 -23.23
C ARG A 146 24.18 7.78 -22.34
N GLN A 147 23.83 7.39 -21.11
CA GLN A 147 23.20 8.31 -20.16
C GLN A 147 24.18 8.96 -19.17
N LEU A 148 25.46 8.57 -19.20
CA LEU A 148 26.51 9.19 -18.37
C LEU A 148 26.55 10.72 -18.50
N PRO A 149 26.54 11.33 -19.70
CA PRO A 149 26.52 12.78 -19.83
C PRO A 149 25.32 13.44 -19.17
N MET A 150 24.15 12.82 -19.26
CA MET A 150 22.93 13.31 -18.61
C MET A 150 23.06 13.29 -17.07
N VAL A 151 23.55 12.19 -16.51
CA VAL A 151 23.71 12.02 -15.04
C VAL A 151 24.73 13.00 -14.48
N ARG A 152 25.78 13.34 -15.22
CA ARG A 152 26.81 14.34 -14.83
C ARG A 152 26.28 15.76 -14.76
N ASN A 153 25.13 16.05 -15.35
CA ASN A 153 24.50 17.37 -15.40
C ASN A 153 23.39 17.56 -14.34
N PHE A 154 23.22 16.62 -13.40
CA PHE A 154 22.32 16.85 -12.26
C PHE A 154 23.07 17.52 -11.10
N PHE A 155 22.51 18.62 -10.61
CA PHE A 155 23.02 19.39 -9.47
C PHE A 155 22.04 19.41 -8.30
N SER A 156 20.80 18.97 -8.49
CA SER A 156 19.79 18.83 -7.43
C SER A 156 19.06 17.47 -7.50
N ALA A 157 18.61 16.98 -6.34
CA ALA A 157 17.78 15.79 -6.26
C ALA A 157 16.44 15.97 -6.98
N ASP A 158 15.86 17.17 -6.92
CA ASP A 158 14.57 17.48 -7.56
C ASP A 158 14.66 17.37 -9.08
N ASP A 159 15.73 17.89 -9.71
CA ASP A 159 15.94 17.77 -11.16
C ASP A 159 16.15 16.31 -11.58
N PHE A 160 16.87 15.54 -10.77
CA PHE A 160 17.07 14.11 -10.99
C PHE A 160 15.73 13.37 -10.92
N HIS A 161 14.92 13.61 -9.87
CA HIS A 161 13.62 12.96 -9.71
C HIS A 161 12.62 13.36 -10.82
N ALA A 162 12.65 14.59 -11.30
CA ALA A 162 11.84 15.04 -12.44
C ALA A 162 12.18 14.28 -13.74
N SER A 163 13.40 13.80 -13.89
CA SER A 163 13.88 13.07 -15.08
C SER A 163 13.70 11.54 -14.99
N ARG A 164 12.96 11.02 -14.00
CA ARG A 164 12.78 9.58 -13.75
C ARG A 164 12.42 8.77 -15.00
N GLN A 165 11.50 9.28 -15.84
CA GLN A 165 11.00 8.57 -17.03
C GLN A 165 12.03 8.44 -18.16
N ASP A 166 13.17 9.09 -18.03
CA ASP A 166 14.26 9.03 -19.00
C ASP A 166 15.20 7.84 -18.73
N PHE A 167 15.17 7.28 -17.53
CA PHE A 167 16.06 6.20 -17.07
C PHE A 167 15.40 4.82 -17.11
N PRO A 168 16.20 3.73 -17.29
CA PRO A 168 15.74 2.40 -16.96
C PRO A 168 15.37 2.30 -15.48
N ASP A 169 14.28 1.57 -15.13
CA ASP A 169 13.78 1.48 -13.77
C ASP A 169 14.86 1.05 -12.75
N GLY A 170 15.65 0.02 -13.07
CA GLY A 170 16.70 -0.48 -12.19
C GLY A 170 17.86 0.50 -11.99
N ALA A 171 18.28 1.19 -13.07
CA ALA A 171 19.33 2.20 -12.99
C ALA A 171 18.87 3.43 -12.18
N TYR A 172 17.64 3.87 -12.41
CA TYR A 172 17.06 4.96 -11.62
C TYR A 172 16.99 4.61 -10.13
N GLU A 173 16.53 3.41 -9.78
CA GLU A 173 16.45 2.95 -8.40
C GLU A 173 17.82 2.94 -7.71
N ALA A 174 18.85 2.45 -8.40
CA ALA A 174 20.23 2.44 -7.88
C ALA A 174 20.78 3.86 -7.67
N LEU A 175 20.55 4.77 -8.63
CA LEU A 175 20.93 6.18 -8.51
C LEU A 175 20.17 6.88 -7.38
N ASP A 176 18.89 6.59 -7.21
CA ASP A 176 18.05 7.14 -6.15
C ASP A 176 18.52 6.72 -4.74
N TRP A 177 18.98 5.49 -4.59
CA TRP A 177 19.60 5.03 -3.34
C TRP A 177 20.87 5.81 -3.02
N LEU A 178 21.69 6.14 -4.01
CA LEU A 178 22.88 6.99 -3.82
C LEU A 178 22.49 8.42 -3.39
N VAL A 179 21.46 9.00 -4.05
CA VAL A 179 20.92 10.33 -3.69
C VAL A 179 20.33 10.33 -2.28
N SER A 180 19.74 9.23 -1.84
CA SER A 180 19.19 9.03 -0.49
C SER A 180 20.28 8.85 0.58
N GLY A 181 21.58 8.86 0.22
CA GLY A 181 22.72 8.79 1.12
C GLY A 181 23.18 7.36 1.46
N ARG A 182 22.73 6.32 0.72
CA ARG A 182 23.33 4.98 0.83
C ARG A 182 24.74 4.99 0.23
N SER A 183 25.65 4.22 0.83
CA SER A 183 26.99 4.05 0.27
C SER A 183 26.94 3.23 -1.02
N TYR A 184 27.94 3.44 -1.90
CA TYR A 184 28.05 2.69 -3.15
C TYR A 184 28.08 1.18 -2.91
N ASP A 185 28.84 0.73 -1.89
CA ASP A 185 28.96 -0.69 -1.55
C ASP A 185 27.62 -1.31 -1.10
N GLU A 186 26.80 -0.55 -0.37
CA GLU A 186 25.43 -0.99 0.00
C GLU A 186 24.54 -1.12 -1.22
N VAL A 187 24.62 -0.19 -2.18
CA VAL A 187 23.86 -0.24 -3.43
C VAL A 187 24.28 -1.45 -4.27
N VAL A 188 25.59 -1.66 -4.48
CA VAL A 188 26.10 -2.82 -5.22
C VAL A 188 25.70 -4.14 -4.55
N LYS A 189 25.76 -4.20 -3.22
CA LYS A 189 25.32 -5.38 -2.47
C LYS A 189 23.84 -5.65 -2.69
N GLU A 190 22.98 -4.65 -2.62
CA GLU A 190 21.54 -4.78 -2.86
C GLU A 190 21.25 -5.26 -4.29
N LEU A 191 21.93 -4.69 -5.30
CA LEU A 191 21.78 -5.10 -6.69
C LEU A 191 22.22 -6.54 -6.92
N ASN A 192 23.34 -6.98 -6.35
CA ASN A 192 23.81 -8.37 -6.43
C ASN A 192 22.86 -9.36 -5.72
N GLU A 193 22.08 -8.88 -4.77
CA GLU A 193 21.09 -9.67 -4.07
C GLU A 193 19.78 -9.83 -4.87
N ILE A 194 19.47 -8.84 -5.70
CA ILE A 194 18.35 -8.90 -6.65
C ILE A 194 18.74 -9.78 -7.86
N ALA A 195 19.99 -9.68 -8.34
CA ALA A 195 20.54 -10.60 -9.32
C ALA A 195 20.76 -11.97 -8.67
N SER A 196 20.28 -13.04 -9.27
CA SER A 196 20.58 -14.39 -8.82
C SER A 196 22.09 -14.66 -8.92
N VAL A 197 22.64 -15.32 -7.91
CA VAL A 197 24.10 -15.51 -7.66
C VAL A 197 24.90 -16.15 -8.82
N ASN A 198 24.26 -16.56 -9.91
CA ASN A 198 24.88 -17.32 -11.00
C ASN A 198 24.69 -16.74 -12.42
N ASP A 199 24.10 -15.57 -12.58
CA ASP A 199 23.81 -15.07 -13.93
C ASP A 199 24.99 -14.30 -14.52
N LYS A 200 25.62 -14.90 -15.56
CA LYS A 200 26.48 -14.13 -16.47
C LYS A 200 25.65 -13.05 -17.16
N PRO A 201 26.24 -11.86 -17.45
CA PRO A 201 25.52 -10.84 -18.19
C PRO A 201 24.96 -11.40 -19.50
N ALA A 202 23.64 -11.28 -19.69
CA ALA A 202 22.97 -11.70 -20.91
C ALA A 202 23.46 -10.86 -22.11
N ARG A 203 23.52 -11.47 -23.28
CA ARG A 203 23.91 -10.80 -24.54
C ARG A 203 22.77 -10.67 -25.51
N THR A 204 21.70 -11.42 -25.31
CA THR A 204 20.50 -11.43 -26.15
C THR A 204 19.26 -11.05 -25.33
N ILE A 205 18.20 -10.62 -26.03
CA ILE A 205 16.90 -10.35 -25.37
C ILE A 205 16.38 -11.63 -24.71
N GLU A 206 16.51 -12.79 -25.37
CA GLU A 206 16.04 -14.06 -24.81
C GLU A 206 16.71 -14.42 -23.49
N GLU A 207 18.01 -14.22 -23.39
CA GLU A 207 18.75 -14.44 -22.14
C GLU A 207 18.38 -13.40 -21.09
N SER A 208 18.24 -12.13 -21.49
CA SER A 208 17.92 -11.04 -20.56
C SER A 208 16.51 -11.16 -19.96
N LEU A 209 15.54 -11.73 -20.68
CA LEU A 209 14.19 -11.99 -20.17
C LEU A 209 14.16 -12.99 -18.99
N LYS A 210 15.24 -13.76 -18.80
CA LYS A 210 15.40 -14.66 -17.65
C LYS A 210 15.97 -13.95 -16.42
N GLN A 211 16.52 -12.74 -16.60
CA GLN A 211 17.13 -11.98 -15.51
C GLN A 211 16.08 -11.27 -14.65
N ALA A 212 16.31 -11.28 -13.34
CA ALA A 212 15.40 -10.74 -12.35
C ALA A 212 15.08 -9.24 -12.57
N GLN A 213 16.07 -8.43 -12.91
CA GLN A 213 15.88 -7.00 -13.19
C GLN A 213 15.01 -6.76 -14.44
N THR A 214 15.28 -7.49 -15.53
CA THR A 214 14.47 -7.40 -16.75
C THR A 214 13.01 -7.79 -16.47
N GLN A 215 12.78 -8.86 -15.71
CA GLN A 215 11.43 -9.31 -15.34
C GLN A 215 10.65 -8.32 -14.46
N ARG A 216 11.30 -7.35 -13.85
CA ARG A 216 10.64 -6.26 -13.13
C ARG A 216 9.98 -5.24 -14.06
N SER A 217 10.52 -5.06 -15.26
CA SER A 217 10.09 -4.03 -16.22
C SER A 217 9.39 -4.60 -17.46
N PHE A 218 9.59 -5.89 -17.76
CA PHE A 218 9.09 -6.55 -18.95
C PHE A 218 8.40 -7.88 -18.64
N TYR A 219 7.25 -8.12 -19.23
CA TYR A 219 6.40 -9.28 -19.01
C TYR A 219 6.17 -10.06 -20.31
N VAL A 220 6.39 -11.38 -20.26
CA VAL A 220 6.11 -12.30 -21.36
C VAL A 220 4.83 -13.08 -21.03
N PRO A 221 3.68 -12.78 -21.66
CA PRO A 221 2.46 -13.57 -21.49
C PRO A 221 2.68 -15.00 -21.95
N GLN A 222 2.28 -15.98 -21.14
CA GLN A 222 2.45 -17.40 -21.45
C GLN A 222 1.27 -17.96 -22.26
N SER A 223 0.11 -17.27 -22.25
CA SER A 223 -1.09 -17.66 -22.98
C SER A 223 -1.84 -16.46 -23.57
N GLU A 224 -2.83 -16.75 -24.45
CA GLU A 224 -3.73 -15.70 -24.97
C GLU A 224 -4.63 -15.14 -23.87
N GLU A 225 -5.03 -15.98 -22.92
CA GLU A 225 -5.80 -15.55 -21.75
C GLU A 225 -5.01 -14.56 -20.91
N GLU A 226 -3.73 -14.81 -20.65
CA GLU A 226 -2.87 -13.88 -19.91
C GLU A 226 -2.69 -12.56 -20.66
N LEU A 227 -2.51 -12.59 -21.97
CA LEU A 227 -2.41 -11.39 -22.80
C LEU A 227 -3.72 -10.59 -22.77
N SER A 228 -4.85 -11.28 -22.95
CA SER A 228 -6.17 -10.66 -22.89
C SER A 228 -6.46 -10.07 -21.52
N GLN A 229 -6.10 -10.77 -20.46
CA GLN A 229 -6.24 -10.29 -19.09
C GLN A 229 -5.39 -9.05 -18.84
N ALA A 230 -4.16 -9.00 -19.32
CA ALA A 230 -3.30 -7.82 -19.20
C ALA A 230 -3.85 -6.59 -19.93
N HIS A 231 -4.59 -6.78 -21.03
CA HIS A 231 -5.14 -5.69 -21.84
C HIS A 231 -6.55 -5.25 -21.43
N LEU A 232 -7.43 -6.20 -21.07
CA LEU A 232 -8.84 -5.93 -20.81
C LEU A 232 -9.15 -5.76 -19.33
N ALA A 233 -8.18 -6.03 -18.47
CA ALA A 233 -8.36 -5.82 -17.06
C ALA A 233 -8.67 -4.34 -16.81
N PRO A 234 -9.92 -3.96 -16.44
CA PRO A 234 -10.14 -2.64 -15.90
C PRO A 234 -9.20 -2.45 -14.70
N LEU A 235 -8.87 -1.21 -14.33
CA LEU A 235 -8.10 -0.92 -13.11
C LEU A 235 -8.61 -1.73 -11.90
N GLU A 236 -9.89 -2.07 -11.90
CA GLU A 236 -10.54 -2.92 -10.90
C GLU A 236 -10.10 -4.39 -10.95
N ALA A 237 -9.68 -4.89 -12.09
CA ALA A 237 -9.16 -6.26 -12.20
C ALA A 237 -7.72 -6.36 -11.70
N TRP A 238 -6.97 -5.26 -11.66
CA TRP A 238 -5.66 -5.18 -10.99
C TRP A 238 -5.76 -5.39 -9.46
N ARG A 239 -6.96 -5.35 -8.90
CA ARG A 239 -7.23 -5.83 -7.53
C ARG A 239 -7.02 -7.33 -7.37
N VAL A 240 -6.96 -8.05 -8.46
CA VAL A 240 -6.85 -9.50 -8.48
C VAL A 240 -5.62 -9.95 -9.27
N PHE A 241 -5.15 -9.13 -10.23
CA PHE A 241 -3.99 -9.44 -11.08
C PHE A 241 -2.71 -8.79 -10.56
N LEU A 242 -1.65 -9.57 -10.58
CA LEU A 242 -0.33 -9.17 -10.13
C LEU A 242 0.38 -8.38 -11.24
N HIS A 243 0.72 -7.13 -10.95
CA HIS A 243 1.58 -6.37 -11.86
C HIS A 243 2.95 -7.06 -12.00
N PRO A 244 3.60 -7.04 -13.19
CA PRO A 244 4.89 -7.69 -13.40
C PRO A 244 5.95 -7.34 -12.37
N SER A 245 6.07 -6.06 -11.98
CA SER A 245 7.00 -5.61 -10.93
C SER A 245 6.76 -6.21 -9.54
N GLN A 246 5.55 -6.70 -9.27
CA GLN A 246 5.19 -7.35 -8.00
C GLN A 246 5.45 -8.86 -8.03
N ARG A 247 5.60 -9.47 -9.21
CA ARG A 247 5.76 -10.92 -9.39
C ARG A 247 6.96 -11.47 -8.65
N ILE A 248 8.08 -10.76 -8.66
CA ILE A 248 9.30 -11.13 -7.94
C ILE A 248 9.05 -11.28 -6.44
N LEU A 249 8.26 -10.36 -5.85
CA LEU A 249 7.94 -10.40 -4.43
C LEU A 249 7.10 -11.63 -4.06
N VAL A 250 6.28 -12.10 -4.99
CA VAL A 250 5.46 -13.31 -4.82
C VAL A 250 6.26 -14.59 -4.95
N THR A 251 7.20 -14.65 -5.90
CA THR A 251 7.93 -15.88 -6.24
C THR A 251 9.24 -16.05 -5.47
N ARG A 252 9.77 -14.98 -4.90
CA ARG A 252 11.04 -14.97 -4.18
C ARG A 252 11.00 -15.90 -2.97
N LYS A 253 11.94 -16.85 -2.89
CA LYS A 253 12.19 -17.66 -1.70
C LYS A 253 13.02 -16.87 -0.70
N THR A 254 12.58 -16.83 0.55
CA THR A 254 13.21 -16.01 1.59
C THR A 254 13.55 -16.85 2.82
N LYS A 255 14.69 -16.58 3.43
CA LYS A 255 15.07 -17.19 4.71
C LYS A 255 14.48 -16.35 5.84
N GLY A 256 13.28 -16.71 6.32
CA GLY A 256 12.59 -16.02 7.40
C GLY A 256 11.57 -14.95 6.92
N PRO A 257 11.09 -14.10 7.83
CA PRO A 257 10.04 -13.12 7.59
C PRO A 257 10.37 -12.14 6.48
N VAL A 258 9.35 -11.75 5.70
CA VAL A 258 9.44 -10.70 4.67
C VAL A 258 8.40 -9.64 4.92
N ARG A 259 8.80 -8.39 4.80
CA ARG A 259 7.91 -7.22 4.85
C ARG A 259 7.86 -6.53 3.50
N VAL A 260 6.66 -6.25 3.02
CA VAL A 260 6.38 -5.43 1.84
C VAL A 260 5.59 -4.21 2.27
N THR A 261 6.18 -3.03 2.12
CA THR A 261 5.51 -1.76 2.41
C THR A 261 5.09 -1.06 1.13
N GLY A 262 4.29 -0.02 1.26
CA GLY A 262 3.85 0.82 0.14
C GLY A 262 2.64 1.64 0.53
N GLY A 263 2.41 2.76 -0.14
CA GLY A 263 1.29 3.65 0.10
C GLY A 263 -0.08 3.04 -0.21
N ALA A 264 -1.12 3.80 0.04
CA ALA A 264 -2.48 3.41 -0.31
C ALA A 264 -2.60 3.12 -1.81
N GLY A 265 -3.29 2.03 -2.18
CA GLY A 265 -3.55 1.69 -3.59
C GLY A 265 -2.40 1.04 -4.34
N THR A 266 -1.27 0.70 -3.70
CA THR A 266 -0.12 0.07 -4.36
C THR A 266 -0.27 -1.44 -4.58
N GLY A 267 -1.39 -2.05 -4.21
CA GLY A 267 -1.65 -3.48 -4.45
C GLY A 267 -1.05 -4.41 -3.40
N LYS A 268 -0.75 -3.95 -2.19
CA LYS A 268 -0.22 -4.77 -1.08
C LYS A 268 -1.02 -6.05 -0.85
N THR A 269 -2.34 -5.94 -0.69
CA THR A 269 -3.25 -7.09 -0.51
C THR A 269 -3.22 -8.05 -1.71
N VAL A 270 -3.06 -7.53 -2.94
CA VAL A 270 -2.92 -8.34 -4.16
C VAL A 270 -1.65 -9.19 -4.09
N VAL A 271 -0.52 -8.56 -3.75
CA VAL A 271 0.76 -9.27 -3.57
C VAL A 271 0.63 -10.34 -2.50
N ALA A 272 -0.03 -10.04 -1.36
CA ALA A 272 -0.27 -10.98 -0.28
C ALA A 272 -1.13 -12.19 -0.73
N MET A 273 -2.21 -11.94 -1.48
CA MET A 273 -3.08 -13.01 -2.01
C MET A 273 -2.34 -13.93 -3.00
N HIS A 274 -1.58 -13.35 -3.92
CA HIS A 274 -0.76 -14.14 -4.85
C HIS A 274 0.37 -14.89 -4.15
N ARG A 275 0.94 -14.31 -3.07
CA ARG A 275 1.93 -15.01 -2.24
C ARG A 275 1.31 -16.23 -1.57
N ALA A 276 0.13 -16.10 -0.98
CA ALA A 276 -0.59 -17.23 -0.37
C ALA A 276 -0.89 -18.32 -1.42
N ARG A 277 -1.36 -17.93 -2.62
CA ARG A 277 -1.54 -18.85 -3.74
C ARG A 277 -0.26 -19.61 -4.10
N LYS A 278 0.86 -18.88 -4.27
CA LYS A 278 2.16 -19.49 -4.61
C LYS A 278 2.61 -20.47 -3.54
N LEU A 279 2.49 -20.12 -2.27
CA LEU A 279 2.82 -21.01 -1.15
C LEU A 279 1.93 -22.25 -1.16
N ALA A 280 0.62 -22.12 -1.44
CA ALA A 280 -0.29 -23.27 -1.56
C ALA A 280 0.10 -24.19 -2.73
N ALA A 281 0.43 -23.63 -3.89
CA ALA A 281 0.93 -24.38 -5.03
C ALA A 281 2.23 -25.14 -4.69
N ASP A 282 3.15 -24.52 -3.94
CA ASP A 282 4.39 -25.15 -3.49
C ASP A 282 4.13 -26.32 -2.52
N LEU A 283 3.13 -26.23 -1.62
CA LEU A 283 2.73 -27.33 -0.75
C LEU A 283 2.21 -28.53 -1.56
N ILE A 284 1.37 -28.27 -2.56
CA ILE A 284 0.83 -29.29 -3.46
C ILE A 284 1.95 -29.97 -4.23
N GLU A 285 2.86 -29.19 -4.83
CA GLU A 285 4.00 -29.70 -5.59
C GLU A 285 4.93 -30.59 -4.73
N GLN A 286 5.06 -30.25 -3.44
CA GLN A 286 5.85 -31.01 -2.46
C GLN A 286 5.09 -32.19 -1.84
N GLY A 287 3.82 -32.40 -2.16
CA GLY A 287 2.99 -33.47 -1.59
C GLY A 287 2.61 -33.26 -0.12
N ARG A 288 2.67 -32.02 0.38
CA ARG A 288 2.37 -31.64 1.79
C ARG A 288 0.88 -31.31 1.95
N THR A 289 0.03 -32.34 1.82
CA THR A 289 -1.44 -32.18 1.70
C THR A 289 -2.14 -31.75 2.99
N ASP A 290 -1.54 -32.01 4.15
CA ASP A 290 -2.14 -31.73 5.46
C ASP A 290 -1.78 -30.35 6.00
N GLU A 291 -0.84 -29.66 5.36
CA GLU A 291 -0.35 -28.38 5.82
C GLU A 291 -1.16 -27.21 5.25
N LYS A 292 -1.30 -26.17 6.06
CA LYS A 292 -2.05 -24.98 5.72
C LYS A 292 -1.22 -23.71 5.84
N ILE A 293 -1.69 -22.68 5.19
CA ILE A 293 -1.22 -21.30 5.24
C ILE A 293 -2.30 -20.48 5.94
N LEU A 294 -1.95 -19.73 6.96
CA LEU A 294 -2.85 -18.74 7.55
C LEU A 294 -2.72 -17.42 6.80
N PHE A 295 -3.81 -16.95 6.23
CA PHE A 295 -3.93 -15.58 5.75
C PHE A 295 -4.73 -14.76 6.76
N THR A 296 -4.10 -13.81 7.44
CA THR A 296 -4.77 -13.01 8.47
C THR A 296 -4.76 -11.53 8.16
N THR A 297 -5.78 -10.84 8.64
CA THR A 297 -5.93 -9.39 8.54
C THR A 297 -6.65 -8.84 9.76
N PHE A 298 -6.57 -7.52 9.97
CA PHE A 298 -7.09 -6.87 11.16
C PHE A 298 -8.63 -6.79 11.21
N THR A 299 -9.33 -6.72 10.06
CA THR A 299 -10.79 -6.51 10.04
C THR A 299 -11.56 -7.66 9.40
N THR A 300 -12.75 -7.97 9.95
CA THR A 300 -13.65 -9.01 9.43
C THR A 300 -14.15 -8.74 8.00
N ASN A 301 -14.32 -7.48 7.63
CA ASN A 301 -14.74 -7.11 6.27
C ASN A 301 -13.70 -7.48 5.23
N LEU A 302 -12.41 -7.25 5.55
CA LEU A 302 -11.29 -7.64 4.68
C LEU A 302 -11.19 -9.16 4.52
N VAL A 303 -11.47 -9.95 5.56
CA VAL A 303 -11.51 -11.42 5.46
C VAL A 303 -12.49 -11.88 4.39
N THR A 304 -13.69 -11.28 4.34
CA THR A 304 -14.71 -11.63 3.35
C THR A 304 -14.26 -11.27 1.93
N ASP A 305 -13.71 -10.08 1.75
CA ASP A 305 -13.20 -9.62 0.45
C ASP A 305 -12.03 -10.47 -0.04
N ILE A 306 -11.06 -10.77 0.83
CA ILE A 306 -9.91 -11.63 0.53
C ILE A 306 -10.38 -13.03 0.13
N ARG A 307 -11.32 -13.64 0.87
CA ARG A 307 -11.89 -14.96 0.52
C ARG A 307 -12.54 -14.97 -0.86
N GLN A 308 -13.29 -13.91 -1.20
CA GLN A 308 -13.94 -13.79 -2.52
C GLN A 308 -12.89 -13.61 -3.64
N ASN A 309 -11.85 -12.84 -3.41
CA ASN A 309 -10.82 -12.59 -4.41
C ASN A 309 -9.88 -13.79 -4.58
N LEU A 310 -9.53 -14.52 -3.52
CA LEU A 310 -8.78 -15.78 -3.61
C LEU A 310 -9.53 -16.82 -4.45
N LYS A 311 -10.87 -16.91 -4.35
CA LYS A 311 -11.67 -17.80 -5.21
C LYS A 311 -11.56 -17.49 -6.71
N LYS A 312 -11.18 -16.27 -7.08
CA LYS A 312 -11.00 -15.85 -8.48
C LYS A 312 -9.63 -16.22 -9.04
N ILE A 313 -8.61 -16.34 -8.18
CA ILE A 313 -7.22 -16.55 -8.59
C ILE A 313 -6.68 -17.95 -8.28
N CYS A 314 -7.27 -18.65 -7.32
CA CYS A 314 -6.82 -19.97 -6.85
C CYS A 314 -7.66 -21.09 -7.44
N THR A 315 -7.04 -22.25 -7.65
CA THR A 315 -7.76 -23.50 -7.91
C THR A 315 -8.47 -24.00 -6.65
N ARG A 316 -9.37 -24.98 -6.79
CA ARG A 316 -10.06 -25.59 -5.64
C ARG A 316 -9.06 -26.27 -4.69
N GLU A 317 -8.03 -26.88 -5.22
CA GLU A 317 -6.99 -27.57 -4.47
C GLU A 317 -6.13 -26.57 -3.69
N GLU A 318 -5.67 -25.49 -4.33
CA GLU A 318 -4.94 -24.39 -3.66
C GLU A 318 -5.73 -23.79 -2.48
N LEU A 319 -7.06 -23.62 -2.65
CA LEU A 319 -7.93 -23.06 -1.61
C LEU A 319 -8.06 -23.95 -0.37
N LEU A 320 -7.86 -25.27 -0.46
CA LEU A 320 -7.87 -26.17 0.69
C LEU A 320 -6.68 -25.92 1.62
N HIS A 321 -5.58 -25.42 1.09
CA HIS A 321 -4.37 -25.08 1.83
C HIS A 321 -4.38 -23.65 2.40
N ILE A 322 -5.36 -22.79 2.07
CA ILE A 322 -5.38 -21.40 2.52
C ILE A 322 -6.54 -21.20 3.51
N GLU A 323 -6.19 -20.96 4.75
CA GLU A 323 -7.13 -20.53 5.78
C GLU A 323 -7.09 -19.01 5.91
N VAL A 324 -8.24 -18.34 5.68
CA VAL A 324 -8.34 -16.88 5.78
C VAL A 324 -9.15 -16.54 7.01
N ASP A 325 -8.55 -15.87 8.00
CA ASP A 325 -9.29 -15.45 9.17
C ASP A 325 -8.77 -14.12 9.76
N ASN A 326 -9.62 -13.49 10.57
CA ASN A 326 -9.24 -12.38 11.42
C ASN A 326 -8.57 -12.94 12.69
N LEU A 327 -7.48 -12.30 13.14
CA LEU A 327 -6.70 -12.82 14.25
C LEU A 327 -7.51 -12.95 15.56
N ASP A 328 -8.37 -11.96 15.88
CA ASP A 328 -9.21 -12.03 17.10
C ASP A 328 -10.17 -13.23 17.07
N ARG A 329 -10.72 -13.54 15.90
CA ARG A 329 -11.59 -14.70 15.72
C ARG A 329 -10.80 -15.99 15.87
N TRP A 330 -9.62 -16.07 15.25
CA TRP A 330 -8.72 -17.20 15.37
C TRP A 330 -8.37 -17.47 16.84
N VAL A 331 -8.02 -16.42 17.61
CA VAL A 331 -7.76 -16.49 19.06
C VAL A 331 -8.97 -17.06 19.80
N GLY A 332 -10.17 -16.54 19.54
CA GLY A 332 -11.39 -17.01 20.18
C GLY A 332 -11.69 -18.49 19.89
N GLU A 333 -11.49 -18.93 18.65
CA GLU A 333 -11.70 -20.34 18.24
C GLU A 333 -10.61 -21.26 18.85
N TYR A 334 -9.33 -20.84 18.84
CA TYR A 334 -8.23 -21.60 19.42
C TYR A 334 -8.43 -21.79 20.94
N LEU A 335 -8.71 -20.72 21.66
CA LEU A 335 -8.95 -20.77 23.10
C LEU A 335 -10.17 -21.64 23.44
N LYS A 336 -11.26 -21.52 22.70
CA LYS A 336 -12.46 -22.35 22.87
C LYS A 336 -12.14 -23.85 22.68
N ASN A 337 -11.35 -24.19 21.68
CA ASN A 337 -10.94 -25.59 21.42
C ASN A 337 -10.05 -26.16 22.52
N ASN A 338 -9.31 -25.28 23.22
CA ASN A 338 -8.47 -25.62 24.37
C ASN A 338 -9.18 -25.47 25.72
N ARG A 339 -10.52 -25.44 25.74
CA ARG A 339 -11.35 -25.36 26.97
C ARG A 339 -11.07 -24.14 27.84
N TYR A 340 -10.74 -23.03 27.21
CA TYR A 340 -10.46 -21.78 27.90
C TYR A 340 -11.72 -21.23 28.59
N GLU A 341 -11.60 -20.93 29.88
CA GLU A 341 -12.74 -20.60 30.75
C GLU A 341 -13.12 -19.12 30.72
N TYR A 342 -12.23 -18.24 30.24
CA TYR A 342 -12.44 -16.79 30.25
C TYR A 342 -13.12 -16.30 28.98
N ARG A 343 -13.95 -15.28 29.11
CA ARG A 343 -14.59 -14.57 28.00
C ARG A 343 -13.79 -13.34 27.60
N ILE A 344 -13.53 -13.16 26.30
CA ILE A 344 -12.83 -11.99 25.79
C ILE A 344 -13.78 -10.83 25.68
N VAL A 345 -13.40 -9.66 26.25
CA VAL A 345 -14.21 -8.42 26.27
C VAL A 345 -13.55 -7.30 25.49
N TYR A 346 -14.40 -6.46 24.87
CA TYR A 346 -13.99 -5.40 23.96
C TYR A 346 -14.80 -4.12 24.18
N GLY A 347 -14.31 -2.97 23.67
CA GLY A 347 -15.07 -1.72 23.56
C GLY A 347 -15.65 -1.24 24.88
N ASP A 348 -16.96 -0.92 24.88
CA ASP A 348 -17.64 -0.29 26.01
C ASP A 348 -17.59 -1.15 27.29
N GLU A 349 -17.60 -2.48 27.18
CA GLU A 349 -17.49 -3.39 28.31
C GLU A 349 -16.11 -3.35 28.96
N LEU A 350 -15.06 -3.29 28.14
CA LEU A 350 -13.69 -3.12 28.63
C LEU A 350 -13.50 -1.72 29.25
N ASP A 351 -14.10 -0.69 28.68
CA ASP A 351 -14.06 0.67 29.23
C ASP A 351 -14.77 0.74 30.59
N ALA A 352 -15.91 0.05 30.75
CA ALA A 352 -16.61 -0.05 31.99
C ALA A 352 -15.79 -0.79 33.08
N ALA A 353 -15.09 -1.88 32.69
CA ALA A 353 -14.21 -2.60 33.61
C ALA A 353 -13.07 -1.69 34.14
N TRP A 354 -12.43 -0.91 33.28
CA TRP A 354 -11.41 0.04 33.70
C TRP A 354 -11.96 1.15 34.61
N GLN A 355 -13.16 1.67 34.33
CA GLN A 355 -13.81 2.65 35.19
C GLN A 355 -14.11 2.09 36.58
N GLU A 356 -14.61 0.85 36.66
CA GLU A 356 -14.92 0.19 37.93
C GLU A 356 -13.65 -0.06 38.75
N VAL A 357 -12.60 -0.57 38.14
CA VAL A 357 -11.30 -0.84 38.80
C VAL A 357 -10.63 0.42 39.30
N VAL A 358 -10.59 1.49 38.53
CA VAL A 358 -10.00 2.76 38.95
C VAL A 358 -10.87 3.39 40.08
N GLY A 359 -12.21 3.27 39.99
CA GLY A 359 -13.11 3.70 41.09
C GLY A 359 -12.87 2.94 42.37
N LEU A 360 -12.58 1.64 42.32
CA LEU A 360 -12.28 0.80 43.51
C LEU A 360 -10.91 1.14 44.14
N SER A 361 -9.93 1.58 43.35
CA SER A 361 -8.61 1.94 43.87
C SER A 361 -8.61 3.16 44.80
N GLY A 362 -9.64 4.01 44.73
CA GLY A 362 -9.74 5.23 45.53
C GLY A 362 -8.68 6.28 45.24
N ASP A 363 -7.91 6.13 44.16
CA ASP A 363 -6.86 7.07 43.74
C ASP A 363 -7.32 7.89 42.54
N ASP A 364 -7.59 9.17 42.73
CA ASP A 364 -8.01 10.11 41.69
C ASP A 364 -6.82 10.64 40.84
N THR A 365 -5.61 10.13 41.05
CA THR A 365 -4.40 10.62 40.36
C THR A 365 -4.41 10.21 38.87
N PHE A 366 -4.94 9.02 38.58
CA PHE A 366 -4.95 8.44 37.23
C PHE A 366 -6.37 8.06 36.84
N ASP A 367 -6.82 8.56 35.68
CA ASP A 367 -8.13 8.18 35.14
C ASP A 367 -8.09 6.80 34.44
N ALA A 368 -9.26 6.24 34.23
CA ALA A 368 -9.41 4.91 33.58
C ALA A 368 -8.80 4.85 32.18
N GLN A 369 -8.86 5.95 31.41
CA GLN A 369 -8.29 6.02 30.10
C GLN A 369 -6.75 5.98 30.13
N PHE A 370 -6.13 6.70 31.07
CA PHE A 370 -4.69 6.65 31.29
C PHE A 370 -4.23 5.24 31.66
N CYS A 371 -4.92 4.59 32.60
CA CYS A 371 -4.58 3.22 33.05
C CYS A 371 -4.72 2.20 31.92
N LYS A 372 -5.81 2.26 31.15
CA LYS A 372 -6.03 1.41 29.99
C LYS A 372 -4.93 1.59 28.92
N GLU A 373 -4.56 2.83 28.60
CA GLU A 373 -3.50 3.11 27.66
C GLU A 373 -2.12 2.68 28.18
N GLU A 374 -1.83 2.87 29.46
CA GLU A 374 -0.58 2.44 30.08
C GLU A 374 -0.48 0.90 30.10
N TRP A 375 -1.59 0.20 30.38
CA TRP A 375 -1.67 -1.25 30.28
C TRP A 375 -1.32 -1.74 28.87
N SER A 376 -2.03 -1.27 27.87
CA SER A 376 -1.83 -1.70 26.48
C SER A 376 -0.44 -1.29 25.93
N LYS A 377 -0.07 0.00 26.09
CA LYS A 377 1.14 0.56 25.45
C LYS A 377 2.44 0.28 26.21
N VAL A 378 2.37 -0.10 27.50
CA VAL A 378 3.57 -0.37 28.31
C VAL A 378 3.59 -1.81 28.79
N VAL A 379 2.56 -2.28 29.50
CA VAL A 379 2.55 -3.65 30.03
C VAL A 379 2.48 -4.68 28.93
N CYS A 380 1.42 -4.65 28.11
CA CYS A 380 1.23 -5.62 27.02
C CYS A 380 2.29 -5.45 25.93
N ALA A 381 2.62 -4.21 25.55
CA ALA A 381 3.63 -3.97 24.51
C ALA A 381 5.02 -4.53 24.85
N ASN A 382 5.40 -4.54 26.12
CA ASN A 382 6.69 -5.08 26.58
C ASN A 382 6.59 -6.47 27.24
N ALA A 383 5.40 -7.11 27.23
CA ALA A 383 5.12 -8.34 28.01
C ALA A 383 5.51 -8.21 29.50
N ALA A 384 5.28 -7.03 30.08
CA ALA A 384 5.76 -6.66 31.42
C ALA A 384 4.69 -6.94 32.49
N TYR A 385 4.27 -8.20 32.61
CA TYR A 385 3.16 -8.65 33.47
C TYR A 385 3.52 -8.82 34.94
N THR A 386 4.75 -8.49 35.34
CA THR A 386 5.19 -8.43 36.75
C THR A 386 5.57 -7.01 37.16
N LYS A 387 5.50 -6.72 38.45
CA LYS A 387 5.85 -5.41 39.00
C LYS A 387 7.28 -5.00 38.62
N GLU A 388 8.22 -5.89 38.76
CA GLU A 388 9.63 -5.66 38.44
C GLU A 388 9.84 -5.38 36.95
N ALA A 389 9.13 -6.12 36.06
CA ALA A 389 9.18 -5.93 34.64
C ALA A 389 8.57 -4.56 34.24
N TYR A 390 7.40 -4.21 34.79
CA TYR A 390 6.76 -2.93 34.53
C TYR A 390 7.63 -1.72 34.98
N LEU A 391 8.24 -1.79 36.16
CA LEU A 391 9.09 -0.72 36.65
C LEU A 391 10.30 -0.45 35.73
N ARG A 392 10.78 -1.49 35.01
CA ARG A 392 11.89 -1.41 34.04
C ARG A 392 11.42 -1.16 32.60
N ALA A 393 10.14 -1.36 32.33
CA ALA A 393 9.59 -1.27 30.98
C ALA A 393 9.80 0.11 30.36
N SER A 394 10.08 0.10 29.05
CA SER A 394 10.17 1.32 28.25
C SER A 394 8.78 1.95 28.12
N ARG A 395 8.68 3.25 28.42
CA ARG A 395 7.48 4.05 28.26
C ARG A 395 7.60 5.00 27.06
N SER A 396 8.34 4.58 26.05
CA SER A 396 8.52 5.36 24.82
C SER A 396 7.17 5.71 24.20
N GLY A 397 6.93 6.98 23.88
CA GLY A 397 5.68 7.46 23.28
C GLY A 397 4.54 7.76 24.24
N ARG A 398 4.69 7.60 25.59
CA ARG A 398 3.63 7.89 26.55
C ARG A 398 3.45 9.38 26.90
N GLY A 399 4.43 10.23 26.58
CA GLY A 399 4.36 11.67 26.80
C GLY A 399 4.36 12.13 28.26
N THR A 400 3.66 11.44 29.17
CA THR A 400 3.58 11.75 30.59
C THR A 400 4.65 10.97 31.37
N PRO A 401 5.67 11.62 31.91
CA PRO A 401 6.65 10.93 32.74
C PRO A 401 6.00 10.47 34.06
N LEU A 402 6.35 9.29 34.52
CA LEU A 402 5.97 8.79 35.83
C LEU A 402 7.23 8.62 36.69
N ASP A 403 7.18 9.16 37.89
CA ASP A 403 8.18 8.87 38.90
C ASP A 403 8.00 7.43 39.46
N ARG A 404 8.93 6.98 40.29
CA ARG A 404 8.91 5.64 40.84
C ARG A 404 7.69 5.38 41.72
N LYS A 405 7.24 6.38 42.50
CA LYS A 405 6.08 6.26 43.38
C LYS A 405 4.80 6.17 42.56
N GLN A 406 4.67 6.98 41.52
CA GLN A 406 3.56 6.95 40.58
C GLN A 406 3.45 5.61 39.86
N LYS A 407 4.60 5.04 39.42
CA LYS A 407 4.62 3.68 38.84
C LYS A 407 4.15 2.61 39.84
N PHE A 408 4.48 2.72 41.11
CA PHE A 408 3.98 1.79 42.13
C PHE A 408 2.45 1.88 42.26
N LYS A 409 1.87 3.08 42.33
CA LYS A 409 0.43 3.29 42.40
C LYS A 409 -0.29 2.74 41.16
N VAL A 410 0.23 3.03 39.96
CA VAL A 410 -0.32 2.47 38.71
C VAL A 410 -0.27 0.94 38.71
N TRP A 411 0.79 0.33 39.26
CA TRP A 411 0.89 -1.10 39.35
C TRP A 411 -0.16 -1.70 40.32
N GLU A 412 -0.47 -1.06 41.42
CA GLU A 412 -1.54 -1.49 42.31
C GLU A 412 -2.89 -1.52 41.62
N ILE A 413 -3.17 -0.53 40.77
CA ILE A 413 -4.36 -0.55 39.89
C ILE A 413 -4.33 -1.72 38.89
N PHE A 414 -3.17 -2.06 38.36
CA PHE A 414 -3.03 -3.20 37.44
C PHE A 414 -3.19 -4.57 38.14
N GLU A 415 -2.78 -4.69 39.40
CA GLU A 415 -3.05 -5.88 40.20
C GLU A 415 -4.56 -6.03 40.44
N GLU A 416 -5.26 -4.96 40.86
CA GLU A 416 -6.71 -4.98 40.97
C GLU A 416 -7.41 -5.24 39.63
N TYR A 417 -6.89 -4.72 38.50
CA TYR A 417 -7.44 -5.00 37.19
C TYR A 417 -7.35 -6.50 36.83
N LYS A 418 -6.21 -7.15 37.07
CA LYS A 418 -6.05 -8.59 36.83
C LYS A 418 -7.00 -9.39 37.73
N ASP A 419 -7.05 -9.09 39.01
CA ASP A 419 -7.93 -9.75 39.95
C ASP A 419 -9.41 -9.54 39.62
N TYR A 420 -9.79 -8.34 39.17
CA TYR A 420 -11.13 -8.04 38.69
C TYR A 420 -11.49 -8.89 37.47
N MET A 421 -10.61 -8.94 36.48
CA MET A 421 -10.81 -9.73 35.27
C MET A 421 -10.90 -11.23 35.59
N ASP A 422 -10.10 -11.74 36.50
CA ASP A 422 -10.17 -13.11 36.98
C ASP A 422 -11.48 -13.42 37.68
N ARG A 423 -11.90 -12.58 38.64
CA ARG A 423 -13.18 -12.73 39.36
C ARG A 423 -14.41 -12.71 38.45
N LYS A 424 -14.35 -11.93 37.36
CA LYS A 424 -15.44 -11.82 36.36
C LYS A 424 -15.36 -12.87 35.26
N GLY A 425 -14.33 -13.69 35.24
CA GLY A 425 -14.09 -14.64 34.14
C GLY A 425 -13.87 -13.96 32.79
N MET A 426 -13.17 -12.83 32.79
CA MET A 426 -12.94 -12.00 31.59
C MET A 426 -11.45 -11.87 31.26
N ARG A 427 -11.17 -11.58 30.00
CA ARG A 427 -9.85 -11.17 29.49
C ARG A 427 -10.01 -10.06 28.46
N ASP A 428 -9.07 -9.13 28.41
CA ASP A 428 -8.93 -8.27 27.25
C ASP A 428 -8.24 -9.00 26.09
N ALA A 429 -8.31 -8.44 24.90
CA ALA A 429 -7.79 -9.09 23.70
C ALA A 429 -6.27 -9.34 23.76
N GLU A 430 -5.50 -8.43 24.37
CA GLU A 430 -4.04 -8.56 24.45
C GLU A 430 -3.62 -9.64 25.46
N MET A 431 -4.30 -9.71 26.60
CA MET A 431 -4.13 -10.82 27.57
C MET A 431 -4.44 -12.16 26.90
N ALA A 432 -5.57 -12.26 26.21
CA ALA A 432 -5.97 -13.48 25.51
C ALA A 432 -4.95 -13.94 24.45
N MET A 433 -4.36 -13.00 23.71
CA MET A 433 -3.31 -13.30 22.72
C MET A 433 -2.03 -13.80 23.38
N ASP A 434 -1.59 -13.20 24.48
CA ASP A 434 -0.39 -13.65 25.21
C ASP A 434 -0.64 -14.99 25.91
N GLU A 435 -1.85 -15.27 26.41
CA GLU A 435 -2.25 -16.58 26.94
C GLU A 435 -2.32 -17.65 25.82
N CYS A 436 -2.77 -17.28 24.60
CA CYS A 436 -2.63 -18.15 23.43
C CYS A 436 -1.17 -18.52 23.14
N CYS A 437 -0.24 -17.56 23.23
CA CYS A 437 1.18 -17.84 23.07
C CYS A 437 1.68 -18.87 24.09
N ALA A 438 1.26 -18.75 25.35
CA ALA A 438 1.62 -19.68 26.40
C ALA A 438 1.08 -21.10 26.13
N LEU A 439 -0.20 -21.20 25.74
CA LEU A 439 -0.82 -22.50 25.39
C LEU A 439 -0.16 -23.16 24.18
N LEU A 440 0.18 -22.41 23.13
CA LEU A 440 0.91 -22.91 21.97
C LEU A 440 2.28 -23.50 22.36
N GLN A 441 2.96 -22.87 23.32
CA GLN A 441 4.24 -23.36 23.83
C GLN A 441 4.08 -24.63 24.72
N GLU A 442 3.07 -24.61 25.60
CA GLU A 442 2.76 -25.73 26.49
C GLU A 442 2.39 -27.00 25.71
N HIS A 443 1.59 -26.87 24.67
CA HIS A 443 1.13 -27.97 23.83
C HIS A 443 2.15 -28.38 22.76
N HIS A 444 3.29 -27.68 22.65
CA HIS A 444 4.27 -27.86 21.56
C HIS A 444 3.67 -27.68 20.16
N GLU A 445 2.66 -26.84 20.05
CA GLU A 445 1.94 -26.53 18.81
C GLU A 445 2.50 -25.30 18.09
N SER A 446 3.69 -24.84 18.45
CA SER A 446 4.38 -23.76 17.73
C SER A 446 4.62 -24.19 16.28
N GLY A 447 4.22 -23.33 15.32
CA GLY A 447 4.34 -23.65 13.89
C GLY A 447 3.16 -24.43 13.31
N LEU A 448 1.94 -24.17 13.81
CA LEU A 448 0.69 -24.76 13.31
C LEU A 448 0.46 -24.61 11.80
N TYR A 449 1.02 -23.57 11.21
CA TYR A 449 0.89 -23.29 9.78
C TYR A 449 2.26 -23.30 9.11
N SER A 450 2.32 -23.81 7.89
CA SER A 450 3.56 -23.79 7.09
C SER A 450 4.04 -22.39 6.79
N SER A 451 3.12 -21.44 6.65
CA SER A 451 3.39 -20.02 6.43
C SER A 451 2.25 -19.19 6.98
N VAL A 452 2.56 -17.95 7.37
CA VAL A 452 1.56 -16.94 7.76
C VAL A 452 1.69 -15.73 6.89
N VAL A 453 0.59 -15.32 6.24
CA VAL A 453 0.48 -14.11 5.43
C VAL A 453 -0.33 -13.08 6.20
N VAL A 454 0.24 -11.92 6.46
CA VAL A 454 -0.37 -10.86 7.28
C VAL A 454 -0.65 -9.64 6.41
N ASP A 455 -1.92 -9.26 6.29
CA ASP A 455 -2.34 -8.00 5.65
C ASP A 455 -2.66 -6.94 6.70
N GLU A 456 -2.48 -5.66 6.35
CA GLU A 456 -2.63 -4.49 7.24
C GLU A 456 -1.78 -4.60 8.52
N GLY A 457 -0.54 -5.08 8.38
CA GLY A 457 0.37 -5.37 9.50
C GLY A 457 0.63 -4.19 10.45
N GLN A 458 0.44 -2.94 10.01
CA GLN A 458 0.62 -1.75 10.83
C GLN A 458 -0.42 -1.58 11.95
N ASP A 459 -1.52 -2.33 11.90
CA ASP A 459 -2.61 -2.22 12.89
C ASP A 459 -2.49 -3.23 14.05
N PHE A 460 -1.61 -4.21 13.93
CA PHE A 460 -1.43 -5.23 14.95
C PHE A 460 -0.61 -4.73 16.13
N SER A 461 -1.04 -5.12 17.35
CA SER A 461 -0.32 -4.85 18.59
C SER A 461 0.91 -5.73 18.76
N ALA A 462 1.75 -5.44 19.76
CA ALA A 462 2.91 -6.26 20.06
C ALA A 462 2.53 -7.69 20.49
N SER A 463 1.44 -7.85 21.27
CA SER A 463 0.90 -9.17 21.64
C SER A 463 0.46 -9.95 20.41
N ALA A 464 -0.21 -9.29 19.46
CA ALA A 464 -0.60 -9.90 18.19
C ALA A 464 0.62 -10.36 17.37
N TRP A 465 1.69 -9.57 17.31
CA TRP A 465 2.91 -9.98 16.60
C TRP A 465 3.65 -11.14 17.28
N ARG A 466 3.69 -11.17 18.62
CA ARG A 466 4.23 -12.35 19.36
C ARG A 466 3.41 -13.60 19.05
N LEU A 467 2.09 -13.48 19.04
CA LEU A 467 1.20 -14.58 18.69
C LEU A 467 1.41 -15.06 17.25
N LEU A 468 1.47 -14.15 16.29
CA LEU A 468 1.73 -14.49 14.88
C LEU A 468 3.08 -15.19 14.71
N ARG A 469 4.10 -14.79 15.48
CA ARG A 469 5.38 -15.49 15.51
C ARG A 469 5.25 -16.90 16.12
N ALA A 470 4.50 -17.05 17.21
CA ALA A 470 4.26 -18.36 17.82
C ALA A 470 3.47 -19.30 16.88
N ILE A 471 2.44 -18.79 16.20
CA ILE A 471 1.66 -19.53 15.19
C ILE A 471 2.55 -19.98 14.03
N ALA A 472 3.45 -19.12 13.54
CA ALA A 472 4.38 -19.47 12.47
C ALA A 472 5.55 -20.36 12.94
N GLY A 473 5.84 -20.45 14.24
CA GLY A 473 6.94 -21.22 14.83
C GLY A 473 8.29 -20.56 14.69
N ASP A 474 9.37 -21.34 14.67
CA ASP A 474 10.74 -20.84 14.53
C ASP A 474 10.97 -20.24 13.12
N GLU A 475 11.96 -19.35 13.02
CA GLU A 475 12.32 -18.71 11.75
C GLU A 475 12.79 -19.76 10.73
N ARG A 476 12.05 -19.87 9.64
CA ARG A 476 12.34 -20.80 8.54
C ARG A 476 12.02 -20.17 7.19
N GLN A 477 12.31 -20.89 6.11
CA GLN A 477 12.03 -20.42 4.76
C GLN A 477 10.52 -20.14 4.59
N ASP A 478 10.21 -18.95 4.09
CA ASP A 478 8.86 -18.51 3.72
C ASP A 478 7.82 -18.57 4.85
N ASP A 479 8.26 -18.41 6.11
CA ASP A 479 7.43 -18.55 7.32
C ASP A 479 6.44 -17.40 7.53
N LEU A 480 6.86 -16.14 7.35
CA LEU A 480 6.02 -14.95 7.52
C LEU A 480 6.14 -14.02 6.32
N PHE A 481 5.00 -13.64 5.74
CA PHE A 481 4.92 -12.62 4.70
C PHE A 481 3.98 -11.50 5.15
N ILE A 482 4.52 -10.30 5.30
CA ILE A 482 3.85 -9.17 5.95
C ILE A 482 3.66 -8.06 4.91
N VAL A 483 2.43 -7.58 4.73
CA VAL A 483 2.19 -6.35 3.98
C VAL A 483 1.62 -5.27 4.90
N ALA A 484 2.14 -4.05 4.77
CA ALA A 484 1.82 -2.96 5.69
C ALA A 484 1.95 -1.57 5.04
N ASP A 485 1.29 -0.58 5.65
CA ASP A 485 1.34 0.82 5.26
C ASP A 485 1.41 1.70 6.52
N ALA A 486 2.57 2.27 6.79
CA ALA A 486 2.78 3.11 7.98
C ALA A 486 1.86 4.35 8.02
N HIS A 487 1.51 4.90 6.84
CA HIS A 487 0.65 6.07 6.70
C HIS A 487 -0.83 5.77 6.95
N GLN A 488 -1.22 4.48 6.94
CA GLN A 488 -2.57 4.00 7.28
C GLN A 488 -2.69 3.51 8.73
N ARG A 489 -1.73 3.82 9.60
CA ARG A 489 -1.77 3.47 11.03
C ARG A 489 -2.76 4.39 11.78
N ILE A 490 -3.99 3.95 11.90
CA ILE A 490 -5.05 4.68 12.59
C ILE A 490 -5.25 4.22 14.04
N TYR A 491 -4.75 3.03 14.39
CA TYR A 491 -4.71 2.48 15.74
C TYR A 491 -3.30 2.71 16.31
N GLN A 492 -3.15 3.49 17.35
CA GLN A 492 -1.90 4.04 17.89
C GLN A 492 -0.91 2.99 18.45
N HIS A 493 -0.70 1.87 17.75
CA HIS A 493 0.26 0.84 18.12
C HIS A 493 1.61 1.12 17.44
N LYS A 494 2.58 1.57 18.21
CA LYS A 494 3.97 1.70 17.76
C LYS A 494 4.69 0.42 18.12
N VAL A 495 4.87 -0.47 17.15
CA VAL A 495 5.51 -1.77 17.34
C VAL A 495 6.82 -1.82 16.57
N VAL A 496 7.85 -2.33 17.22
CA VAL A 496 9.12 -2.69 16.57
C VAL A 496 9.13 -4.21 16.40
N LEU A 497 8.98 -4.67 15.16
CA LEU A 497 8.79 -6.10 14.82
C LEU A 497 9.91 -6.99 15.37
N SER A 498 11.16 -6.53 15.32
CA SER A 498 12.31 -7.27 15.85
C SER A 498 12.21 -7.58 17.36
N ARG A 499 11.52 -6.73 18.14
CA ARG A 499 11.26 -6.99 19.57
C ARG A 499 10.18 -8.04 19.81
N CYS A 500 9.38 -8.34 18.78
CA CYS A 500 8.33 -9.38 18.83
C CYS A 500 8.82 -10.70 18.19
N GLY A 501 10.12 -10.85 17.94
CA GLY A 501 10.69 -12.04 17.31
C GLY A 501 10.53 -12.10 15.78
N VAL A 502 10.16 -10.99 15.14
CA VAL A 502 9.96 -10.89 13.69
C VAL A 502 11.05 -9.98 13.08
N ASN A 503 12.08 -10.59 12.52
CA ASN A 503 13.20 -9.86 11.94
C ASN A 503 12.99 -9.63 10.44
N VAL A 504 12.73 -8.36 10.05
CA VAL A 504 12.45 -7.94 8.67
C VAL A 504 13.52 -7.01 8.09
N ARG A 505 14.71 -6.93 8.71
CA ARG A 505 15.78 -6.02 8.29
C ARG A 505 16.49 -6.47 7.02
N GLY A 506 17.06 -5.51 6.30
CA GLY A 506 17.87 -5.74 5.11
C GLY A 506 17.06 -6.38 3.97
N LYS A 507 17.55 -7.48 3.42
CA LYS A 507 16.95 -8.22 2.28
C LYS A 507 15.48 -8.64 2.47
N ARG A 508 14.96 -8.55 3.68
CA ARG A 508 13.62 -8.99 4.06
C ARG A 508 12.59 -7.87 3.96
N SER A 509 12.95 -6.71 3.42
CA SER A 509 12.05 -5.59 3.20
C SER A 509 11.99 -5.21 1.72
N ALA A 510 10.79 -4.88 1.23
CA ALA A 510 10.56 -4.37 -0.12
C ALA A 510 9.51 -3.26 -0.10
N ILE A 511 9.54 -2.37 -1.08
CA ILE A 511 8.62 -1.22 -1.18
C ILE A 511 7.88 -1.26 -2.51
N LEU A 512 6.55 -1.15 -2.47
CA LEU A 512 5.69 -0.97 -3.64
C LEU A 512 5.52 0.52 -3.92
N ARG A 513 5.89 0.97 -5.12
CA ARG A 513 5.95 2.39 -5.47
C ARG A 513 4.86 2.86 -6.44
N ILE A 514 4.11 1.95 -7.04
CA ILE A 514 3.10 2.26 -8.03
C ILE A 514 1.71 2.15 -7.41
N ASN A 515 0.95 3.24 -7.45
CA ASN A 515 -0.43 3.28 -7.00
C ASN A 515 -1.38 3.09 -8.20
N TYR A 516 -2.22 2.07 -8.11
CA TYR A 516 -3.19 1.68 -9.15
C TYR A 516 -4.62 2.13 -8.85
N ARG A 517 -4.87 2.72 -7.69
CA ARG A 517 -6.22 2.97 -7.17
C ARG A 517 -6.67 4.41 -7.37
N THR A 518 -5.90 5.35 -6.85
CA THR A 518 -6.27 6.76 -6.81
C THR A 518 -5.54 7.55 -7.89
N THR A 519 -6.14 8.66 -8.30
CA THR A 519 -5.45 9.60 -9.20
C THR A 519 -4.28 10.28 -8.50
N GLU A 520 -3.30 10.75 -9.27
CA GLU A 520 -2.12 11.43 -8.74
C GLU A 520 -2.49 12.68 -7.94
N GLU A 521 -3.52 13.42 -8.39
CA GLU A 521 -4.03 14.60 -7.72
C GLU A 521 -4.65 14.28 -6.36
N THR A 522 -5.42 13.19 -6.28
CA THR A 522 -6.00 12.72 -5.00
C THR A 522 -4.90 12.24 -4.06
N ARG A 523 -3.90 11.49 -4.56
CA ARG A 523 -2.76 11.04 -3.76
C ARG A 523 -1.97 12.23 -3.20
N ASN A 524 -1.59 13.19 -4.06
CA ASN A 524 -0.83 14.37 -3.64
C ASN A 524 -1.58 15.20 -2.60
N PHE A 525 -2.90 15.38 -2.79
CA PHE A 525 -3.72 16.05 -1.80
C PHE A 525 -3.78 15.29 -0.47
N ALA A 526 -3.94 13.97 -0.50
CA ALA A 526 -3.94 13.13 0.69
C ALA A 526 -2.58 13.18 1.43
N MET A 527 -1.46 13.11 0.69
CA MET A 527 -0.11 13.24 1.26
C MET A 527 0.12 14.62 1.89
N SER A 528 -0.45 15.67 1.32
CA SER A 528 -0.36 17.02 1.89
C SER A 528 -0.95 17.12 3.30
N VAL A 529 -1.95 16.30 3.62
CA VAL A 529 -2.55 16.20 4.97
C VAL A 529 -1.54 15.66 5.98
N LEU A 530 -0.64 14.78 5.56
CA LEU A 530 0.40 14.16 6.40
C LEU A 530 1.68 15.00 6.51
N LYS A 531 1.75 16.15 5.85
CA LYS A 531 2.94 17.02 5.87
C LYS A 531 3.34 17.38 7.30
N GLY A 532 4.62 17.11 7.62
CA GLY A 532 5.19 17.34 8.95
C GLY A 532 5.00 16.17 9.94
N CYS A 533 4.32 15.08 9.55
CA CYS A 533 4.32 13.84 10.33
C CYS A 533 5.55 13.00 9.98
N VAL A 534 6.06 12.26 10.98
CA VAL A 534 7.17 11.31 10.80
C VAL A 534 6.62 9.91 11.05
N PHE A 535 6.80 9.03 10.08
CA PHE A 535 6.37 7.64 10.15
C PHE A 535 7.61 6.73 10.25
N ASP A 536 7.46 5.65 11.00
CA ASP A 536 8.46 4.59 11.04
C ASP A 536 8.03 3.43 10.13
N ASP A 537 9.00 2.67 9.65
CA ASP A 537 8.81 1.52 8.76
C ASP A 537 8.42 0.22 9.48
N LEU A 538 7.86 0.28 10.69
CA LEU A 538 7.58 -0.84 11.62
C LEU A 538 8.83 -1.51 12.22
N ASP A 539 10.02 -1.06 11.93
CA ASP A 539 11.27 -1.55 12.54
C ASP A 539 12.18 -0.42 13.07
N GLY A 540 11.64 0.81 13.13
CA GLY A 540 12.27 1.99 13.75
C GLY A 540 13.07 2.87 12.80
N SER A 541 13.14 2.57 11.50
CA SER A 541 13.68 3.48 10.48
C SER A 541 12.59 4.46 10.00
N ILE A 542 12.99 5.60 9.45
CA ILE A 542 12.03 6.57 8.89
C ILE A 542 11.52 6.03 7.55
N ASP A 543 10.20 5.94 7.42
CA ASP A 543 9.56 5.61 6.14
C ASP A 543 9.55 6.85 5.23
N LYS A 544 10.13 6.71 4.03
CA LYS A 544 10.06 7.70 2.96
C LYS A 544 9.14 7.16 1.88
N GLU A 545 7.87 7.54 1.92
CA GLU A 545 6.94 7.14 0.86
C GLU A 545 7.28 7.86 -0.45
N GLU A 546 7.70 7.07 -1.44
CA GLU A 546 7.92 7.51 -2.82
C GLU A 546 6.98 6.73 -3.75
N CYS A 547 5.68 6.99 -3.64
CA CYS A 547 4.69 6.40 -4.52
C CYS A 547 4.26 7.38 -5.60
N ARG A 548 3.97 6.86 -6.80
CA ARG A 548 3.31 7.61 -7.89
C ARG A 548 2.04 6.90 -8.32
N SER A 549 1.03 7.64 -8.73
CA SER A 549 -0.18 7.07 -9.32
C SER A 549 -0.05 6.93 -10.84
N LEU A 550 -0.67 5.89 -11.40
CA LEU A 550 -0.71 5.69 -12.85
C LEU A 550 -1.74 6.56 -13.55
N THR A 551 -2.75 6.99 -12.82
CA THR A 551 -3.89 7.72 -13.39
C THR A 551 -3.91 9.16 -12.89
N HIS A 552 -4.32 10.06 -13.79
CA HIS A 552 -4.58 11.46 -13.50
C HIS A 552 -6.09 11.73 -13.49
N GLY A 553 -6.50 12.75 -12.73
CA GLY A 553 -7.91 13.11 -12.61
C GLY A 553 -8.09 14.52 -12.06
N LEU A 554 -9.30 14.80 -11.61
CA LEU A 554 -9.60 16.11 -11.03
C LEU A 554 -9.03 16.21 -9.61
N VAL A 555 -8.49 17.37 -9.27
CA VAL A 555 -8.05 17.68 -7.91
C VAL A 555 -9.23 17.51 -6.94
N PRO A 556 -9.03 17.01 -5.72
CA PRO A 556 -10.06 16.94 -4.70
C PRO A 556 -10.72 18.30 -4.49
N TYR A 557 -12.06 18.29 -4.43
CA TYR A 557 -12.84 19.51 -4.31
C TYR A 557 -13.06 19.85 -2.86
N VAL A 558 -12.69 21.08 -2.45
CA VAL A 558 -12.83 21.53 -1.06
C VAL A 558 -13.80 22.72 -1.01
N ARG A 559 -14.81 22.65 -0.15
CA ARG A 559 -15.79 23.73 0.00
C ARG A 559 -16.27 23.93 1.44
N GLN A 560 -16.34 25.19 1.85
CA GLN A 560 -16.92 25.61 3.12
C GLN A 560 -18.33 26.17 2.87
N PHE A 561 -19.27 25.79 3.73
CA PHE A 561 -20.66 26.25 3.70
C PHE A 561 -20.99 27.06 4.94
N SER A 562 -22.00 27.94 4.85
CA SER A 562 -22.46 28.80 5.93
C SER A 562 -23.17 28.03 7.04
N ASN A 563 -23.78 26.88 6.71
CA ASN A 563 -24.54 26.06 7.66
C ASN A 563 -24.68 24.61 7.16
N PHE A 564 -25.18 23.75 8.04
CA PHE A 564 -25.38 22.32 7.80
C PHE A 564 -26.34 22.01 6.65
N GLU A 565 -27.45 22.78 6.53
CA GLU A 565 -28.44 22.52 5.48
C GLU A 565 -27.90 22.87 4.08
N ALA A 566 -27.15 23.96 3.97
CA ALA A 566 -26.50 24.33 2.71
C ALA A 566 -25.49 23.26 2.26
N GLU A 567 -24.71 22.69 3.20
CA GLU A 567 -23.78 21.60 2.90
C GLU A 567 -24.52 20.35 2.42
N VAL A 568 -25.55 19.89 3.15
CA VAL A 568 -26.31 18.69 2.78
C VAL A 568 -27.01 18.84 1.44
N ASN A 569 -27.62 20.01 1.18
CA ASN A 569 -28.30 20.29 -0.10
C ASN A 569 -27.29 20.25 -1.27
N TRP A 570 -26.11 20.80 -1.08
CA TRP A 570 -25.07 20.77 -2.09
C TRP A 570 -24.58 19.33 -2.34
N ILE A 571 -24.32 18.54 -1.28
CA ILE A 571 -23.95 17.13 -1.39
C ILE A 571 -25.02 16.36 -2.16
N ALA A 572 -26.31 16.52 -1.81
CA ALA A 572 -27.42 15.86 -2.50
C ALA A 572 -27.51 16.26 -3.96
N GLY A 573 -27.34 17.54 -4.28
CA GLY A 573 -27.30 18.07 -5.66
C GLY A 573 -26.14 17.46 -6.45
N THR A 574 -24.93 17.44 -5.87
CA THR A 574 -23.74 16.87 -6.49
C THR A 574 -23.93 15.38 -6.76
N ILE A 575 -24.44 14.60 -5.78
CA ILE A 575 -24.70 13.15 -5.97
C ILE A 575 -25.65 12.92 -7.15
N ARG A 576 -26.70 13.73 -7.30
CA ARG A 576 -27.64 13.60 -8.44
C ARG A 576 -26.99 13.92 -9.79
N SER A 577 -25.97 14.78 -9.80
CA SER A 577 -25.24 15.13 -11.03
C SER A 577 -24.23 14.06 -11.46
N LEU A 578 -23.86 13.14 -10.58
CA LEU A 578 -22.96 12.01 -10.88
C LEU A 578 -23.73 10.90 -11.61
N THR A 579 -23.87 11.02 -12.93
CA THR A 579 -24.61 10.07 -13.79
C THR A 579 -23.75 8.92 -14.30
N ASP A 580 -22.44 8.99 -14.12
CA ASP A 580 -21.45 8.03 -14.58
C ASP A 580 -21.16 6.90 -13.56
N THR A 581 -21.90 6.86 -12.44
CA THR A 581 -21.68 5.89 -11.36
C THR A 581 -22.98 5.42 -10.73
N VAL A 582 -22.95 4.25 -10.10
CA VAL A 582 -24.07 3.74 -9.29
C VAL A 582 -23.95 4.25 -7.85
N MET A 583 -25.08 4.44 -7.17
CA MET A 583 -25.15 4.97 -5.80
C MET A 583 -24.27 4.21 -4.80
N ASN A 584 -24.08 2.90 -5.01
CA ASN A 584 -23.25 2.04 -4.15
C ASN A 584 -21.75 2.39 -4.21
N ASN A 585 -21.30 3.04 -5.28
CA ASN A 585 -19.92 3.46 -5.47
C ASN A 585 -19.66 4.88 -4.93
N ILE A 586 -20.61 5.47 -4.23
CA ILE A 586 -20.49 6.77 -3.55
C ILE A 586 -20.50 6.56 -2.06
N CYS A 587 -19.55 7.17 -1.34
CA CYS A 587 -19.50 7.11 0.12
C CYS A 587 -19.43 8.50 0.73
N ILE A 588 -20.22 8.72 1.77
CA ILE A 588 -20.15 9.89 2.65
C ILE A 588 -19.45 9.47 3.92
N VAL A 589 -18.33 10.09 4.20
CA VAL A 589 -17.46 9.74 5.34
C VAL A 589 -17.49 10.86 6.38
N LEU A 590 -17.72 10.49 7.62
CA LEU A 590 -17.93 11.40 8.74
C LEU A 590 -17.06 11.01 9.94
N ARG A 591 -16.84 11.92 10.88
CA ARG A 591 -15.96 11.62 12.02
C ARG A 591 -16.64 10.78 13.11
N THR A 592 -17.94 10.94 13.31
CA THR A 592 -18.67 10.28 14.42
C THR A 592 -19.94 9.58 13.95
N ASN A 593 -20.40 8.57 14.73
CA ASN A 593 -21.67 7.88 14.48
C ASN A 593 -22.87 8.85 14.58
N LYS A 594 -22.81 9.85 15.46
CA LYS A 594 -23.84 10.87 15.59
C LYS A 594 -23.99 11.65 14.28
N GLN A 595 -22.88 12.11 13.72
CA GLN A 595 -22.89 12.77 12.41
C GLN A 595 -23.44 11.85 11.30
N CYS A 596 -23.05 10.55 11.29
CA CYS A 596 -23.58 9.60 10.31
C CYS A 596 -25.13 9.54 10.37
N ALA A 597 -25.72 9.48 11.56
CA ALA A 597 -27.17 9.46 11.73
C ALA A 597 -27.83 10.77 11.29
N GLU A 598 -27.23 11.92 11.61
CA GLU A 598 -27.75 13.25 11.23
C GLU A 598 -27.74 13.46 9.72
N TYR A 599 -26.61 13.17 9.05
CA TYR A 599 -26.48 13.31 7.60
C TYR A 599 -27.38 12.32 6.88
N LYS A 600 -27.45 11.05 7.33
CA LYS A 600 -28.35 10.04 6.78
C LYS A 600 -29.79 10.53 6.76
N LYS A 601 -30.31 10.98 7.90
CA LYS A 601 -31.69 11.48 8.05
C LYS A 601 -31.98 12.63 7.07
N LYS A 602 -31.06 13.56 6.91
CA LYS A 602 -31.23 14.72 6.03
C LYS A 602 -31.14 14.37 4.55
N LEU A 603 -30.21 13.49 4.17
CA LEU A 603 -30.06 13.05 2.79
C LEU A 603 -31.23 12.18 2.35
N GLU A 604 -31.77 11.31 3.22
CA GLU A 604 -32.98 10.54 2.96
C GLU A 604 -34.20 11.47 2.80
N ALA A 605 -34.31 12.50 3.61
CA ALA A 605 -35.35 13.54 3.42
C ALA A 605 -35.19 14.33 2.12
N ALA A 606 -33.95 14.47 1.62
CA ALA A 606 -33.67 15.03 0.30
C ALA A 606 -33.79 14.00 -0.85
N GLY A 607 -34.29 12.78 -0.58
CA GLY A 607 -34.54 11.76 -1.61
C GLY A 607 -33.32 10.96 -2.05
N ILE A 608 -32.21 10.99 -1.29
CA ILE A 608 -31.01 10.18 -1.52
C ILE A 608 -31.09 8.94 -0.62
N ALA A 609 -31.25 7.75 -1.19
CA ALA A 609 -31.22 6.49 -0.44
C ALA A 609 -29.82 6.27 0.16
N CYS A 610 -29.75 6.00 1.48
CA CYS A 610 -28.51 5.85 2.21
C CYS A 610 -28.42 4.50 2.92
N PHE A 611 -27.24 3.90 2.87
CA PHE A 611 -26.91 2.66 3.57
C PHE A 611 -25.72 2.89 4.52
N GLU A 612 -25.93 2.62 5.82
CA GLU A 612 -24.89 2.77 6.84
C GLU A 612 -24.02 1.54 6.92
N VAL A 613 -22.69 1.71 6.78
CA VAL A 613 -21.68 0.66 6.96
C VAL A 613 -21.43 0.47 8.45
N LYS A 614 -21.85 -0.68 9.01
CA LYS A 614 -21.72 -1.01 10.44
C LYS A 614 -20.53 -1.92 10.73
N ARG A 615 -20.02 -1.91 11.96
CA ARG A 615 -18.92 -2.79 12.40
C ARG A 615 -19.30 -4.27 12.38
N SER A 616 -20.56 -4.58 12.65
CA SER A 616 -21.08 -5.94 12.83
C SER A 616 -21.53 -6.64 11.53
N SER A 617 -21.54 -5.93 10.41
CA SER A 617 -21.97 -6.50 9.13
C SER A 617 -21.07 -6.04 8.00
N SER A 618 -20.68 -6.98 7.12
CA SER A 618 -20.02 -6.63 5.86
C SER A 618 -20.92 -5.70 5.03
N ASP A 619 -20.32 -4.86 4.20
CA ASP A 619 -21.08 -4.10 3.20
C ASP A 619 -21.80 -5.07 2.27
N ASP A 620 -23.09 -4.86 2.09
CA ASP A 620 -23.92 -5.68 1.20
C ASP A 620 -24.00 -4.99 -0.17
N PRO A 621 -23.30 -5.48 -1.19
CA PRO A 621 -23.30 -4.88 -2.53
C PRO A 621 -24.68 -4.86 -3.19
N MET A 622 -25.61 -5.72 -2.74
CA MET A 622 -26.97 -5.81 -3.29
C MET A 622 -27.91 -4.70 -2.80
N LYS A 623 -27.56 -4.04 -1.69
CA LYS A 623 -28.35 -2.91 -1.19
C LYS A 623 -28.01 -1.63 -1.93
N ILE A 624 -28.97 -1.12 -2.68
CA ILE A 624 -28.83 0.13 -3.45
C ILE A 624 -28.89 1.32 -2.51
N GLY A 625 -27.92 2.23 -2.60
CA GLY A 625 -27.86 3.49 -1.85
C GLY A 625 -26.44 3.98 -1.62
N VAL A 626 -26.33 5.28 -1.36
CA VAL A 626 -25.06 5.93 -0.99
C VAL A 626 -24.58 5.38 0.34
N ARG A 627 -23.31 4.98 0.43
CA ARG A 627 -22.72 4.47 1.67
C ARG A 627 -22.45 5.63 2.63
N ILE A 628 -22.79 5.41 3.91
CA ILE A 628 -22.42 6.33 4.99
C ILE A 628 -21.55 5.58 5.99
N ALA A 629 -20.37 6.11 6.28
CA ALA A 629 -19.39 5.47 7.15
C ALA A 629 -18.66 6.49 8.03
N THR A 630 -18.10 6.04 9.15
CA THR A 630 -17.11 6.86 9.87
C THR A 630 -15.73 6.74 9.23
N LEU A 631 -14.83 7.71 9.51
CA LEU A 631 -13.43 7.68 9.08
C LEU A 631 -12.71 6.36 9.42
N HIS A 632 -13.04 5.73 10.54
CA HIS A 632 -12.47 4.44 10.93
C HIS A 632 -13.03 3.27 10.10
N ARG A 633 -14.31 3.33 9.75
CA ARG A 633 -15.01 2.22 9.07
C ARG A 633 -14.79 2.18 7.57
N VAL A 634 -14.37 3.29 6.98
CA VAL A 634 -14.08 3.36 5.55
C VAL A 634 -12.76 2.65 5.19
N LYS A 635 -11.93 2.32 6.18
CA LYS A 635 -10.68 1.59 5.97
C LYS A 635 -10.96 0.22 5.34
N GLY A 636 -10.20 -0.12 4.29
CA GLY A 636 -10.37 -1.36 3.51
C GLY A 636 -11.44 -1.29 2.42
N LEU A 637 -12.35 -0.30 2.45
CA LEU A 637 -13.35 -0.10 1.41
C LEU A 637 -12.83 0.83 0.29
N GLU A 638 -13.56 0.88 -0.84
CA GLU A 638 -13.20 1.71 -1.98
C GLU A 638 -14.45 2.16 -2.74
N PHE A 639 -14.42 3.42 -3.19
CA PHE A 639 -15.54 4.05 -3.86
C PHE A 639 -15.05 4.88 -5.06
N GLU A 640 -15.90 5.11 -6.04
CA GLU A 640 -15.57 6.02 -7.14
C GLU A 640 -15.52 7.47 -6.63
N TYR A 641 -16.48 7.85 -5.79
CA TYR A 641 -16.56 9.19 -5.21
C TYR A 641 -16.68 9.11 -3.69
N VAL A 642 -15.88 9.91 -3.00
CA VAL A 642 -15.89 10.00 -1.53
C VAL A 642 -16.16 11.44 -1.11
N PHE A 643 -17.17 11.64 -0.27
CA PHE A 643 -17.48 12.92 0.36
C PHE A 643 -17.05 12.86 1.82
N ILE A 644 -16.03 13.61 2.20
CA ILE A 644 -15.63 13.81 3.59
C ILE A 644 -16.41 15.01 4.09
N ALA A 645 -17.55 14.76 4.72
CA ALA A 645 -18.52 15.78 5.10
C ALA A 645 -18.35 16.24 6.54
N GLY A 646 -18.73 17.48 6.83
CA GLY A 646 -18.60 18.08 8.14
C GLY A 646 -17.17 18.16 8.64
N ALA A 647 -16.18 18.35 7.75
CA ALA A 647 -14.75 18.44 8.07
C ALA A 647 -14.40 19.81 8.66
N SER A 648 -15.05 20.19 9.75
CA SER A 648 -14.81 21.46 10.47
C SER A 648 -13.76 21.28 11.57
N ASP A 649 -13.08 22.38 11.94
CA ASP A 649 -11.94 22.42 12.87
C ASP A 649 -12.30 22.03 14.31
N ASP A 650 -13.58 22.10 14.66
CA ASP A 650 -14.14 21.62 15.93
C ASP A 650 -14.44 20.11 15.95
N LYS A 651 -14.42 19.46 14.78
CA LYS A 651 -14.74 18.03 14.63
C LYS A 651 -13.60 17.20 14.10
N LEU A 652 -12.69 17.81 13.35
CA LEU A 652 -11.52 17.14 12.78
C LEU A 652 -10.28 18.05 12.91
N PRO A 653 -9.38 17.80 13.90
CA PRO A 653 -9.33 16.64 14.81
C PRO A 653 -10.48 16.61 15.84
N HIS A 654 -10.87 15.41 16.27
CA HIS A 654 -11.94 15.23 17.26
C HIS A 654 -11.44 15.62 18.65
N GLU A 655 -12.23 16.41 19.39
CA GLU A 655 -11.87 16.94 20.72
C GLU A 655 -11.48 15.82 21.70
N ASN A 656 -12.26 14.74 21.78
CA ASN A 656 -11.97 13.63 22.67
C ASN A 656 -10.67 12.90 22.35
N ALA A 657 -10.21 12.94 21.10
CA ALA A 657 -8.93 12.34 20.71
C ALA A 657 -7.73 13.13 21.26
N LEU A 658 -7.92 14.42 21.55
CA LEU A 658 -6.88 15.33 22.03
C LEU A 658 -6.97 15.63 23.52
N LYS A 659 -8.13 15.34 24.14
CA LYS A 659 -8.41 15.67 25.54
C LYS A 659 -7.40 15.01 26.49
N ASN A 660 -6.92 15.76 27.47
CA ASN A 660 -5.95 15.33 28.49
C ASN A 660 -4.61 14.81 27.92
N LYS A 661 -4.22 15.23 26.71
CA LYS A 661 -2.95 14.85 26.09
C LYS A 661 -2.05 16.05 25.89
N GLU A 662 -0.75 15.87 26.18
CA GLU A 662 0.28 16.89 26.04
C GLU A 662 1.54 16.28 25.39
N GLY A 663 2.44 17.14 24.87
CA GLY A 663 3.72 16.73 24.31
C GLY A 663 3.58 15.67 23.23
N LEU A 664 4.39 14.62 23.29
CA LEU A 664 4.42 13.53 22.30
C LEU A 664 3.07 12.80 22.16
N ALA A 665 2.32 12.62 23.24
CA ALA A 665 1.02 11.95 23.19
C ALA A 665 -0.02 12.77 22.39
N LEU A 666 0.05 14.10 22.49
CA LEU A 666 -0.78 15.00 21.69
C LEU A 666 -0.38 14.93 20.21
N GLU A 667 0.92 14.96 19.91
CA GLU A 667 1.44 14.85 18.53
C GLU A 667 1.05 13.50 17.89
N GLU A 668 1.17 12.40 18.62
CA GLU A 668 0.72 11.08 18.15
C GLU A 668 -0.78 11.04 17.86
N SER A 669 -1.59 11.68 18.71
CA SER A 669 -3.03 11.75 18.51
C SER A 669 -3.41 12.62 17.30
N ILE A 670 -2.73 13.74 17.11
CA ILE A 670 -2.88 14.59 15.92
C ILE A 670 -2.48 13.82 14.67
N THR A 671 -1.38 13.07 14.71
CA THR A 671 -0.91 12.25 13.60
C THR A 671 -1.95 11.17 13.26
N ALA A 672 -2.53 10.49 14.25
CA ALA A 672 -3.59 9.50 14.04
C ALA A 672 -4.85 10.11 13.38
N GLU A 673 -5.27 11.31 13.81
CA GLU A 673 -6.40 12.03 13.18
C GLU A 673 -6.09 12.44 11.73
N ARG A 674 -4.83 12.81 11.42
CA ARG A 674 -4.38 13.05 10.04
C ARG A 674 -4.38 11.76 9.21
N CYS A 675 -3.92 10.63 9.78
CA CYS A 675 -3.97 9.32 9.13
C CYS A 675 -5.41 8.90 8.80
N LEU A 676 -6.38 9.17 9.69
CA LEU A 676 -7.80 8.91 9.41
C LEU A 676 -8.30 9.69 8.19
N LEU A 677 -7.93 10.95 8.08
CA LEU A 677 -8.29 11.78 6.91
C LEU A 677 -7.57 11.29 5.64
N TYR A 678 -6.29 10.96 5.73
CA TYR A 678 -5.51 10.36 4.64
C TYR A 678 -6.16 9.06 4.14
N VAL A 679 -6.51 8.15 5.05
CA VAL A 679 -7.19 6.90 4.70
C VAL A 679 -8.48 7.18 3.95
N ALA A 680 -9.32 8.11 4.42
CA ALA A 680 -10.59 8.42 3.78
C ALA A 680 -10.41 9.01 2.37
N LEU A 681 -9.48 9.95 2.20
CA LEU A 681 -9.15 10.55 0.90
C LEU A 681 -8.69 9.49 -0.11
N THR A 682 -7.84 8.57 0.33
CA THR A 682 -7.31 7.49 -0.52
C THR A 682 -8.32 6.37 -0.83
N ARG A 683 -9.55 6.47 -0.35
CA ARG A 683 -10.65 5.57 -0.77
C ARG A 683 -11.31 6.00 -2.07
N ALA A 684 -11.09 7.24 -2.52
CA ALA A 684 -11.65 7.75 -3.76
C ALA A 684 -10.83 7.30 -4.98
N LYS A 685 -11.49 6.68 -5.95
CA LYS A 685 -10.88 6.27 -7.23
C LYS A 685 -10.90 7.39 -8.26
N LYS A 686 -12.04 8.12 -8.36
CA LYS A 686 -12.23 9.20 -9.33
C LYS A 686 -12.01 10.57 -8.72
N ARG A 687 -12.73 10.88 -7.62
CA ARG A 687 -12.61 12.20 -6.97
C ARG A 687 -13.02 12.14 -5.49
N ALA A 688 -12.31 12.89 -4.66
CA ALA A 688 -12.70 13.20 -3.31
C ALA A 688 -13.30 14.61 -3.19
N TYR A 689 -14.29 14.75 -2.32
CA TYR A 689 -14.92 16.03 -1.95
C TYR A 689 -14.75 16.24 -0.46
N VAL A 690 -14.24 17.37 -0.03
CA VAL A 690 -14.11 17.72 1.39
C VAL A 690 -15.02 18.91 1.66
N THR A 691 -16.01 18.74 2.53
CA THR A 691 -16.99 19.78 2.83
C THR A 691 -17.03 20.10 4.33
N SER A 692 -17.37 21.34 4.66
CA SER A 692 -17.45 21.83 6.02
C SER A 692 -18.63 22.79 6.17
N ASN A 693 -19.40 22.65 7.25
CA ASN A 693 -20.47 23.60 7.64
C ASN A 693 -20.05 24.56 8.76
N GLY A 694 -18.76 24.68 9.00
CA GLY A 694 -18.11 25.57 9.93
C GLY A 694 -16.73 25.95 9.42
N LYS A 695 -15.86 26.45 10.29
CA LYS A 695 -14.46 26.72 9.94
C LYS A 695 -13.80 25.44 9.45
N LEU A 696 -13.22 25.48 8.26
CA LEU A 696 -12.55 24.32 7.66
C LEU A 696 -11.45 23.78 8.58
N SER A 697 -11.35 22.45 8.67
CA SER A 697 -10.31 21.76 9.44
C SER A 697 -8.90 22.27 9.12
N ARG A 698 -8.09 22.47 10.15
CA ARG A 698 -6.69 22.88 10.05
C ARG A 698 -5.85 21.90 9.21
N PHE A 699 -6.24 20.66 9.09
CA PHE A 699 -5.55 19.62 8.30
C PHE A 699 -5.72 19.85 6.79
N VAL A 700 -6.82 20.48 6.39
CA VAL A 700 -7.15 20.76 4.98
C VAL A 700 -6.74 22.19 4.61
N LYS A 701 -6.92 23.14 5.51
CA LYS A 701 -6.70 24.57 5.26
C LYS A 701 -5.26 24.90 4.86
N ALA A 702 -4.28 24.20 5.40
CA ALA A 702 -2.86 24.46 5.13
C ALA A 702 -2.47 24.19 3.66
N ASN A 703 -3.30 23.45 2.92
CA ASN A 703 -3.03 23.00 1.55
C ASN A 703 -4.10 23.50 0.54
N TYR A 704 -5.05 24.31 1.01
CA TYR A 704 -6.11 24.87 0.20
C TYR A 704 -5.64 26.19 -0.42
N GLN A 705 -5.37 26.19 -1.71
CA GLN A 705 -5.39 27.39 -2.54
C GLN A 705 -6.81 27.52 -3.09
N GLU A 706 -7.48 28.63 -2.82
CA GLU A 706 -8.79 28.96 -3.41
C GLU A 706 -8.63 28.89 -4.93
N THR A 707 -9.06 27.79 -5.54
CA THR A 707 -9.19 27.73 -6.99
C THR A 707 -10.33 28.66 -7.35
N SER A 708 -10.01 29.79 -7.96
CA SER A 708 -10.91 30.82 -8.47
C SER A 708 -11.72 30.34 -9.68
N GLU A 709 -12.20 29.12 -9.69
CA GLU A 709 -13.06 28.57 -10.72
C GLU A 709 -14.30 27.94 -10.09
N VAL A 710 -15.28 28.76 -9.84
CA VAL A 710 -16.70 28.45 -10.09
C VAL A 710 -17.49 29.79 -10.03
N ARG A 711 -17.46 30.54 -11.12
CA ARG A 711 -18.62 31.30 -11.57
C ARG A 711 -19.08 30.67 -12.89
N ALA A 712 -19.98 29.75 -12.80
CA ALA A 712 -21.01 29.43 -13.80
C ALA A 712 -21.97 28.38 -13.21
#